data_4ad174c441cd6e4af46d837b3712d817
#
_entry.id   4ad174c441cd6e4af46d837b3712d817
#
_cell.length_a   1.000
_cell.length_b   1.000
_cell.length_c   1.000
_cell.angle_alpha   90.00
_cell.angle_beta   90.00
_cell.angle_gamma   90.00
#
_symmetry.space_group_name_H-M   'P 1'
#
loop_
_entity.id
_entity.type
_entity.pdbx_description
1 polymer ?
#
loop_
_entity_poly.entity_id
_entity_poly.type
_entity_poly.pdbx_seq_one_letter_code
_entity_poly.pdbx_strand_id
1 'polypeptide(L)'
;MQQFTVTGMHCAACSASVEKAVKNVPGVESCAVSLLTNSMGIEGTAAPDAVIQAVQNAGYGASLRGQEASPAAAGADALADHQTPHLKKRLIASVVFLLILMYFSMGHMMWGWPLPGWFDGNHVAMGLVQLLLAGIVMVINQEFFISGTKSLLRGSPNMDTLVSLGAAASFGWSVYALFAMTNAQLHGGSEAAMAYMDEFYFESAAMILTLITVGKLLEARSKGKTTDALKSLMALAPETATVIRDGKEVKIPAAQVKKGDIFVVRPGQSIPVDGIVLDGASAVNEAALTGESVPVDKAPGDGVSAATVNCSGFLRCEATRVGEDTTLSQIIRMVSDAAATKAPIAKTADKVAGVFVPAVISIAVVTTIVWLLIGREFSFALARGISVLVISCPCALGLATPVAIMVGSGVGAKNGILFKTAASLEHTGRTRIVALDKTGTITSGQPEVTDLIPASGVTEQELLQAAVSLEAKSEHPLAAAIMKRGEEAQIQPEAAEDFAAITGSGLKATVLGAQLLGGSVRYMASQLALPQEMEKQADALSQAGKTPLLFAKNGRLLGLIAVADAIKPESPEAIRQLRGMGIRVVMLTGDNARTAAAIGKLAGVDDVVAGVLPGGKEAVIRELQKYGPVAMVGDGINDAPALTAADTGIAIGAGADVAIDAADVVLMKSTLLDVPAAIRLSRAALRNIHENLFWAFIYNVIGIPLAAGVFVGLGLTLNPMYGAAAMSLSSFCVVSNALRLNLCRLYDPKHDHKGDPLPEFHLADQMKEEATMTKTLHVKGMMCGHCEARVKKALEAVDGVQSAVADHTAGTAVVTLTKDVAADVLKSAVEAQDYEVTGVE
;
A
#
# COMPACT_ATOMS: atom_id res chain seq x y z
N MET A 1 3.32 11.49 -10.61
CA MET A 1 4.62 11.19 -9.97
C MET A 1 5.67 10.89 -11.03
N GLN A 2 6.82 11.60 -11.04
CA GLN A 2 7.95 11.32 -11.94
C GLN A 2 8.90 10.30 -11.26
N GLN A 3 9.37 9.30 -11.99
CA GLN A 3 10.29 8.30 -11.45
C GLN A 3 11.68 8.42 -12.07
N PHE A 4 12.71 8.32 -11.22
CA PHE A 4 14.11 8.37 -11.61
C PHE A 4 14.85 7.15 -11.09
N THR A 5 15.83 6.66 -11.83
CA THR A 5 16.83 5.71 -11.33
C THR A 5 17.98 6.50 -10.72
N VAL A 6 18.37 6.17 -9.47
CA VAL A 6 19.47 6.86 -8.76
C VAL A 6 20.59 5.85 -8.48
N THR A 7 21.81 6.18 -8.89
CA THR A 7 22.99 5.31 -8.72
C THR A 7 23.98 5.86 -7.72
N GLY A 8 24.77 4.98 -7.09
CA GLY A 8 25.81 5.39 -6.13
C GLY A 8 25.34 5.51 -4.68
N MET A 9 24.10 5.15 -4.37
CA MET A 9 23.60 5.12 -2.99
C MET A 9 23.95 3.79 -2.31
N HIS A 10 24.48 3.87 -1.08
CA HIS A 10 24.92 2.67 -0.32
C HIS A 10 24.32 2.59 1.08
N CYS A 11 23.64 3.61 1.58
CA CYS A 11 23.06 3.62 2.92
C CYS A 11 21.92 4.64 3.06
N ALA A 12 21.16 4.57 4.17
CA ALA A 12 20.07 5.49 4.48
C ALA A 12 20.50 6.97 4.49
N ALA A 13 21.70 7.28 4.97
CA ALA A 13 22.24 8.65 4.94
C ALA A 13 22.42 9.17 3.51
N CYS A 14 22.76 8.29 2.55
CA CYS A 14 22.86 8.64 1.13
C CYS A 14 21.48 9.02 0.57
N SER A 15 20.45 8.21 0.84
CA SER A 15 19.09 8.51 0.37
C SER A 15 18.54 9.81 0.98
N ALA A 16 18.80 10.06 2.26
CA ALA A 16 18.42 11.31 2.92
C ALA A 16 19.15 12.55 2.32
N SER A 17 20.41 12.40 1.92
CA SER A 17 21.18 13.45 1.25
C SER A 17 20.62 13.79 -0.13
N VAL A 18 20.26 12.77 -0.93
CA VAL A 18 19.60 12.96 -2.24
C VAL A 18 18.24 13.64 -2.06
N GLU A 19 17.40 13.17 -1.11
CA GLU A 19 16.10 13.79 -0.84
C GLU A 19 16.23 15.28 -0.48
N LYS A 20 17.20 15.59 0.39
CA LYS A 20 17.46 16.98 0.79
C LYS A 20 17.87 17.86 -0.39
N ALA A 21 18.71 17.35 -1.27
CA ALA A 21 19.15 18.08 -2.46
C ALA A 21 17.99 18.34 -3.44
N VAL A 22 17.15 17.32 -3.69
CA VAL A 22 16.03 17.38 -4.63
C VAL A 22 14.87 18.22 -4.09
N LYS A 23 14.57 18.19 -2.79
CA LYS A 23 13.55 19.05 -2.18
C LYS A 23 13.83 20.56 -2.30
N ASN A 24 15.08 20.93 -2.52
CA ASN A 24 15.46 22.33 -2.75
C ASN A 24 15.27 22.77 -4.21
N VAL A 25 14.88 21.88 -5.13
CA VAL A 25 14.63 22.20 -6.52
C VAL A 25 13.24 22.86 -6.65
N PRO A 26 13.13 24.04 -7.28
CA PRO A 26 11.84 24.69 -7.49
C PRO A 26 10.85 23.78 -8.24
N GLY A 27 9.62 23.69 -7.73
CA GLY A 27 8.56 22.85 -8.31
C GLY A 27 8.52 21.41 -7.78
N VAL A 28 9.37 21.02 -6.84
CA VAL A 28 9.28 19.74 -6.13
C VAL A 28 8.40 19.92 -4.88
N GLU A 29 7.28 19.23 -4.83
CA GLU A 29 6.37 19.19 -3.68
C GLU A 29 6.75 18.08 -2.73
N SER A 30 6.98 16.89 -3.24
CA SER A 30 7.46 15.75 -2.46
C SER A 30 8.57 14.99 -3.21
N CYS A 31 9.45 14.36 -2.42
CA CYS A 31 10.52 13.51 -2.93
C CYS A 31 10.71 12.32 -1.98
N ALA A 32 10.68 11.12 -2.52
CA ALA A 32 10.97 9.89 -1.81
C ALA A 32 12.05 9.09 -2.57
N VAL A 33 13.10 8.69 -1.86
CA VAL A 33 14.22 7.93 -2.45
C VAL A 33 14.28 6.55 -1.82
N SER A 34 14.17 5.51 -2.66
CA SER A 34 14.27 4.11 -2.24
C SER A 34 15.69 3.58 -2.45
N LEU A 35 16.36 3.25 -1.36
CA LEU A 35 17.66 2.58 -1.38
C LEU A 35 17.55 1.13 -1.91
N LEU A 36 16.37 0.52 -1.77
CA LEU A 36 16.15 -0.88 -2.12
C LEU A 36 16.02 -1.08 -3.64
N THR A 37 15.28 -0.19 -4.29
CA THR A 37 15.03 -0.23 -5.74
C THR A 37 15.95 0.69 -6.52
N ASN A 38 16.85 1.42 -5.83
CA ASN A 38 17.68 2.48 -6.42
C ASN A 38 16.87 3.49 -7.26
N SER A 39 15.66 3.80 -6.79
CA SER A 39 14.72 4.69 -7.45
C SER A 39 14.38 5.90 -6.60
N MET A 40 13.89 6.94 -7.25
CA MET A 40 13.40 8.16 -6.63
C MET A 40 12.09 8.55 -7.30
N GLY A 41 11.06 8.74 -6.48
CA GLY A 41 9.78 9.29 -6.89
C GLY A 41 9.66 10.76 -6.50
N ILE A 42 9.17 11.59 -7.41
CA ILE A 42 8.99 13.03 -7.22
C ILE A 42 7.56 13.40 -7.60
N GLU A 43 6.93 14.19 -6.74
CA GLU A 43 5.66 14.86 -7.01
C GLU A 43 5.93 16.35 -7.19
N GLY A 44 5.21 16.98 -8.11
CA GLY A 44 5.35 18.39 -8.45
C GLY A 44 5.60 18.63 -9.94
N THR A 45 5.93 19.88 -10.29
CA THR A 45 6.09 20.38 -11.66
C THR A 45 7.56 20.59 -12.06
N ALA A 46 8.52 20.10 -11.27
CA ALA A 46 9.94 20.31 -11.50
C ALA A 46 10.40 19.69 -12.83
N ALA A 47 11.28 20.38 -13.55
CA ALA A 47 11.87 19.88 -14.79
C ALA A 47 12.83 18.71 -14.49
N PRO A 48 12.76 17.60 -15.26
CA PRO A 48 13.60 16.43 -15.04
C PRO A 48 15.11 16.73 -15.01
N ASP A 49 15.59 17.60 -15.88
CA ASP A 49 17.01 17.96 -15.96
C ASP A 49 17.50 18.70 -14.70
N ALA A 50 16.67 19.57 -14.12
CA ALA A 50 16.99 20.27 -12.87
C ALA A 50 17.11 19.28 -11.69
N VAL A 51 16.25 18.27 -11.67
CA VAL A 51 16.29 17.20 -10.68
C VAL A 51 17.55 16.35 -10.84
N ILE A 52 17.88 15.93 -12.07
CA ILE A 52 19.09 15.15 -12.38
C ILE A 52 20.33 15.93 -11.94
N GLN A 53 20.37 17.22 -12.24
CA GLN A 53 21.51 18.09 -11.87
C GLN A 53 21.64 18.24 -10.35
N ALA A 54 20.53 18.35 -9.61
CA ALA A 54 20.54 18.40 -8.14
C ALA A 54 21.10 17.11 -7.52
N VAL A 55 20.73 15.95 -8.07
CA VAL A 55 21.25 14.65 -7.64
C VAL A 55 22.74 14.52 -7.96
N GLN A 56 23.17 14.94 -9.15
CA GLN A 56 24.59 14.95 -9.56
C GLN A 56 25.43 15.88 -8.68
N ASN A 57 24.92 17.05 -8.34
CA ASN A 57 25.57 17.99 -7.42
C ASN A 57 25.69 17.41 -6.00
N ALA A 58 24.73 16.59 -5.58
CA ALA A 58 24.82 15.82 -4.34
C ALA A 58 25.82 14.64 -4.41
N GLY A 59 26.33 14.34 -5.63
CA GLY A 59 27.37 13.35 -5.88
C GLY A 59 26.88 11.95 -6.21
N TYR A 60 25.65 11.84 -6.66
CA TYR A 60 25.00 10.61 -7.08
C TYR A 60 24.63 10.71 -8.57
N GLY A 61 24.43 9.56 -9.22
CA GLY A 61 23.91 9.54 -10.60
C GLY A 61 22.38 9.52 -10.58
N ALA A 62 21.75 10.18 -11.56
CA ALA A 62 20.31 10.07 -11.80
C ALA A 62 19.98 10.03 -13.28
N SER A 63 18.93 9.28 -13.64
CA SER A 63 18.34 9.25 -14.99
C SER A 63 16.83 9.13 -14.88
N LEU A 64 16.09 9.75 -15.80
CA LEU A 64 14.62 9.63 -15.86
C LEU A 64 14.25 8.22 -16.33
N ARG A 65 13.30 7.59 -15.64
CA ARG A 65 12.80 6.25 -15.98
C ARG A 65 11.72 6.40 -17.06
N GLY A 66 11.91 5.78 -18.23
CA GLY A 66 10.85 5.74 -19.27
C GLY A 66 11.22 6.31 -20.64
N GLN A 67 12.45 6.74 -20.91
CA GLN A 67 12.83 7.26 -22.23
C GLN A 67 13.46 6.24 -23.21
N GLU A 68 13.93 5.08 -22.77
CA GLU A 68 14.56 4.10 -23.66
C GLU A 68 14.26 2.67 -23.19
N ALA A 69 13.21 2.04 -23.63
CA ALA A 69 12.92 0.61 -23.77
C ALA A 69 11.49 0.25 -23.33
N SER A 70 10.94 -0.84 -23.87
CA SER A 70 9.66 -1.42 -23.47
C SER A 70 9.63 -1.63 -21.94
N PRO A 71 8.55 -1.23 -21.21
CA PRO A 71 8.49 -1.22 -19.74
C PRO A 71 8.79 -2.57 -19.08
N ALA A 72 8.43 -3.67 -19.74
CA ALA A 72 8.72 -5.02 -19.25
C ALA A 72 10.23 -5.33 -19.27
N ALA A 73 10.97 -4.89 -20.29
CA ALA A 73 12.41 -5.08 -20.38
C ALA A 73 13.19 -4.13 -19.46
N ALA A 74 12.76 -2.86 -19.37
CA ALA A 74 13.36 -1.88 -18.46
C ALA A 74 13.12 -2.23 -16.97
N GLY A 75 11.94 -2.78 -16.65
CA GLY A 75 11.62 -3.25 -15.29
C GLY A 75 12.45 -4.49 -14.88
N ALA A 76 12.64 -5.44 -15.79
CA ALA A 76 13.43 -6.65 -15.54
C ALA A 76 14.92 -6.32 -15.31
N ASP A 77 15.49 -5.42 -16.10
CA ASP A 77 16.90 -5.00 -15.96
C ASP A 77 17.13 -4.15 -14.70
N ALA A 78 16.18 -3.30 -14.33
CA ALA A 78 16.23 -2.52 -13.10
C ALA A 78 16.17 -3.38 -11.81
N LEU A 79 15.60 -4.60 -11.89
CA LEU A 79 15.55 -5.58 -10.80
C LEU A 79 16.66 -6.64 -10.92
N ALA A 80 17.47 -6.59 -11.97
CA ALA A 80 18.60 -7.50 -12.14
C ALA A 80 19.66 -7.23 -11.06
N ASP A 81 20.16 -8.29 -10.45
CA ASP A 81 21.18 -8.21 -9.40
C ASP A 81 22.59 -8.08 -10.01
N HIS A 82 22.98 -6.88 -10.38
CA HIS A 82 24.33 -6.57 -10.89
C HIS A 82 25.37 -6.43 -9.77
N GLN A 83 24.94 -6.22 -8.51
CA GLN A 83 25.85 -5.95 -7.39
C GLN A 83 26.43 -7.23 -6.77
N THR A 84 25.61 -8.26 -6.61
CA THR A 84 26.04 -9.52 -5.96
C THR A 84 27.24 -10.20 -6.66
N PRO A 85 27.33 -10.31 -8.01
CA PRO A 85 28.49 -10.91 -8.65
C PRO A 85 29.78 -10.11 -8.42
N HIS A 86 29.71 -8.78 -8.45
CA HIS A 86 30.86 -7.90 -8.21
C HIS A 86 31.33 -8.00 -6.75
N LEU A 87 30.41 -7.90 -5.79
CA LEU A 87 30.71 -8.04 -4.35
C LEU A 87 31.27 -9.44 -4.03
N LYS A 88 30.77 -10.49 -4.67
CA LYS A 88 31.27 -11.86 -4.50
C LYS A 88 32.73 -12.00 -4.95
N LYS A 89 33.09 -11.46 -6.12
CA LYS A 89 34.48 -11.49 -6.62
C LYS A 89 35.40 -10.70 -5.66
N ARG A 90 35.00 -9.51 -5.25
CA ARG A 90 35.73 -8.66 -4.33
C ARG A 90 35.92 -9.32 -2.96
N LEU A 91 34.87 -9.94 -2.43
CA LEU A 91 34.96 -10.69 -1.17
C LEU A 91 35.92 -11.86 -1.25
N ILE A 92 35.84 -12.71 -2.31
CA ILE A 92 36.74 -13.85 -2.46
C ILE A 92 38.20 -13.40 -2.50
N ALA A 93 38.50 -12.33 -3.27
CA ALA A 93 39.84 -11.76 -3.31
C ALA A 93 40.30 -11.25 -1.93
N SER A 94 39.43 -10.49 -1.22
CA SER A 94 39.76 -9.99 0.12
C SER A 94 40.00 -11.13 1.13
N VAL A 95 39.17 -12.20 1.10
CA VAL A 95 39.32 -13.36 2.00
C VAL A 95 40.63 -14.10 1.74
N VAL A 96 41.02 -14.30 0.48
CA VAL A 96 42.31 -14.98 0.16
C VAL A 96 43.48 -14.23 0.77
N PHE A 97 43.58 -12.91 0.52
CA PHE A 97 44.68 -12.11 1.08
C PHE A 97 44.61 -11.96 2.62
N LEU A 98 43.39 -11.89 3.18
CA LEU A 98 43.20 -11.87 4.63
C LEU A 98 43.65 -13.18 5.29
N LEU A 99 43.34 -14.36 4.69
CA LEU A 99 43.78 -15.64 5.25
C LEU A 99 45.31 -15.76 5.24
N ILE A 100 45.96 -15.28 4.18
CA ILE A 100 47.44 -15.21 4.13
C ILE A 100 47.96 -14.26 5.21
N LEU A 101 47.33 -13.09 5.37
CA LEU A 101 47.71 -12.13 6.43
C LEU A 101 47.58 -12.74 7.81
N MET A 102 46.45 -13.43 8.10
CA MET A 102 46.23 -14.09 9.39
C MET A 102 47.21 -15.24 9.65
N TYR A 103 47.67 -15.90 8.59
CA TYR A 103 48.70 -16.93 8.72
C TYR A 103 50.01 -16.32 9.30
N PHE A 104 50.39 -15.14 8.79
CA PHE A 104 51.59 -14.44 9.28
C PHE A 104 51.38 -13.78 10.64
N SER A 105 50.25 -13.16 10.90
CA SER A 105 50.00 -12.42 12.15
C SER A 105 49.63 -13.35 13.30
N MET A 106 48.56 -14.12 13.20
CA MET A 106 48.09 -14.99 14.28
C MET A 106 48.67 -16.40 14.19
N GLY A 107 48.75 -17.00 12.99
CA GLY A 107 49.18 -18.37 12.81
C GLY A 107 50.59 -18.62 13.29
N HIS A 108 51.54 -17.78 12.90
CA HIS A 108 52.92 -17.88 13.37
C HIS A 108 53.11 -17.37 14.80
N MET A 109 52.58 -16.16 15.13
CA MET A 109 52.79 -15.54 16.42
C MET A 109 52.10 -16.27 17.59
N MET A 110 50.90 -16.79 17.42
CA MET A 110 50.12 -17.44 18.49
C MET A 110 50.24 -18.96 18.49
N TRP A 111 50.37 -19.57 17.34
CA TRP A 111 50.33 -21.03 17.18
C TRP A 111 51.63 -21.62 16.66
N GLY A 112 52.65 -20.79 16.39
CA GLY A 112 53.97 -21.26 15.95
C GLY A 112 53.95 -21.96 14.57
N TRP A 113 53.05 -21.57 13.66
CA TRP A 113 53.00 -22.17 12.31
C TRP A 113 54.30 -21.89 11.56
N PRO A 114 54.81 -22.87 10.78
CA PRO A 114 56.09 -22.77 10.11
C PRO A 114 56.14 -21.64 9.08
N LEU A 115 57.18 -20.82 9.16
CA LEU A 115 57.55 -19.82 8.15
C LEU A 115 58.96 -20.17 7.58
N PRO A 116 59.31 -19.68 6.39
CA PRO A 116 60.65 -19.77 5.88
C PRO A 116 61.65 -19.17 6.86
N GLY A 117 62.82 -19.80 7.08
CA GLY A 117 63.81 -19.45 8.12
C GLY A 117 64.36 -18.01 8.06
N TRP A 118 64.18 -17.29 6.95
CA TRP A 118 64.53 -15.86 6.83
C TRP A 118 63.61 -14.92 7.63
N PHE A 119 62.45 -15.40 8.10
CA PHE A 119 61.57 -14.67 9.02
C PHE A 119 61.94 -14.90 10.49
N ASP A 120 62.74 -15.90 10.82
CA ASP A 120 63.11 -16.22 12.19
C ASP A 120 63.86 -15.02 12.84
N GLY A 121 63.26 -14.40 13.84
CA GLY A 121 63.77 -13.19 14.48
C GLY A 121 63.76 -11.91 13.64
N ASN A 122 63.25 -11.97 12.41
CA ASN A 122 63.13 -10.81 11.52
C ASN A 122 61.73 -10.18 11.58
N HIS A 123 61.45 -9.52 12.72
CA HIS A 123 60.14 -8.90 12.95
C HIS A 123 59.78 -7.79 11.95
N VAL A 124 60.78 -7.07 11.39
CA VAL A 124 60.57 -6.03 10.37
C VAL A 124 60.05 -6.66 9.05
N ALA A 125 60.64 -7.77 8.61
CA ALA A 125 60.16 -8.47 7.40
C ALA A 125 58.69 -8.97 7.57
N MET A 126 58.35 -9.46 8.76
CA MET A 126 56.97 -9.83 9.08
C MET A 126 56.01 -8.64 9.04
N GLY A 127 56.39 -7.50 9.59
CA GLY A 127 55.63 -6.27 9.51
C GLY A 127 55.44 -5.75 8.09
N LEU A 128 56.49 -5.84 7.24
CA LEU A 128 56.39 -5.48 5.81
C LEU A 128 55.45 -6.38 5.02
N VAL A 129 55.43 -7.68 5.26
CA VAL A 129 54.46 -8.60 4.61
C VAL A 129 53.04 -8.26 5.04
N GLN A 130 52.80 -7.97 6.33
CA GLN A 130 51.49 -7.57 6.82
C GLN A 130 51.05 -6.24 6.19
N LEU A 131 51.94 -5.27 6.08
CA LEU A 131 51.69 -3.97 5.43
C LEU A 131 51.27 -4.17 3.95
N LEU A 132 51.98 -4.99 3.18
CA LEU A 132 51.68 -5.25 1.76
C LEU A 132 50.34 -5.95 1.61
N LEU A 133 50.06 -6.99 2.39
CA LEU A 133 48.82 -7.78 2.33
C LEU A 133 47.62 -6.92 2.75
N ALA A 134 47.73 -6.15 3.82
CA ALA A 134 46.68 -5.22 4.24
C ALA A 134 46.45 -4.14 3.20
N GLY A 135 47.52 -3.58 2.61
CA GLY A 135 47.45 -2.61 1.52
C GLY A 135 46.69 -3.14 0.28
N ILE A 136 46.96 -4.41 -0.11
CA ILE A 136 46.22 -5.07 -1.20
C ILE A 136 44.74 -5.17 -0.84
N VAL A 137 44.37 -5.58 0.36
CA VAL A 137 42.95 -5.63 0.79
C VAL A 137 42.30 -4.24 0.76
N MET A 138 43.05 -3.19 1.18
CA MET A 138 42.55 -1.81 1.10
C MET A 138 42.28 -1.37 -0.34
N VAL A 139 43.20 -1.70 -1.28
CA VAL A 139 43.05 -1.39 -2.70
C VAL A 139 41.86 -2.16 -3.32
N ILE A 140 41.68 -3.42 -3.00
CA ILE A 140 40.50 -4.22 -3.42
C ILE A 140 39.20 -3.53 -2.94
N ASN A 141 39.23 -2.91 -1.76
CA ASN A 141 38.10 -2.27 -1.13
C ASN A 141 38.14 -0.74 -1.19
N GLN A 142 38.84 -0.13 -2.18
CA GLN A 142 39.04 1.30 -2.34
C GLN A 142 37.72 2.12 -2.42
N GLU A 143 36.62 1.50 -2.85
CA GLU A 143 35.31 2.14 -2.94
C GLU A 143 34.86 2.73 -1.60
N PHE A 144 35.14 2.04 -0.47
CA PHE A 144 34.81 2.55 0.85
C PHE A 144 35.55 3.86 1.15
N PHE A 145 36.81 3.97 0.77
CA PHE A 145 37.61 5.16 1.00
C PHE A 145 37.16 6.32 0.09
N ILE A 146 36.90 6.04 -1.17
CA ILE A 146 36.44 7.05 -2.14
C ILE A 146 35.06 7.60 -1.74
N SER A 147 34.11 6.72 -1.42
CA SER A 147 32.76 7.10 -1.00
C SER A 147 32.77 7.82 0.35
N GLY A 148 33.49 7.23 1.33
CA GLY A 148 33.58 7.77 2.68
C GLY A 148 34.21 9.15 2.75
N THR A 149 35.33 9.36 2.06
CA THR A 149 36.01 10.66 2.00
C THR A 149 35.18 11.73 1.29
N LYS A 150 34.55 11.39 0.14
CA LYS A 150 33.67 12.30 -0.57
C LYS A 150 32.48 12.74 0.30
N SER A 151 31.87 11.80 1.06
CA SER A 151 30.74 12.10 1.94
C SER A 151 31.16 12.96 3.13
N LEU A 152 32.33 12.70 3.70
CA LEU A 152 32.87 13.48 4.82
C LEU A 152 33.14 14.93 4.37
N LEU A 153 33.82 15.14 3.24
CA LEU A 153 34.15 16.47 2.71
C LEU A 153 32.90 17.30 2.35
N ARG A 154 31.79 16.63 2.04
CA ARG A 154 30.48 17.27 1.77
C ARG A 154 29.65 17.55 3.04
N GLY A 155 30.18 17.26 4.23
CA GLY A 155 29.45 17.47 5.49
C GLY A 155 28.27 16.48 5.72
N SER A 156 28.23 15.40 4.97
CA SER A 156 27.19 14.33 5.09
C SER A 156 27.86 12.97 5.28
N PRO A 157 28.56 12.74 6.41
CA PRO A 157 29.27 11.50 6.65
C PRO A 157 28.28 10.32 6.64
N ASN A 158 28.71 9.24 6.01
CA ASN A 158 27.94 8.02 5.83
C ASN A 158 28.62 6.79 6.48
N MET A 159 28.02 5.60 6.27
CA MET A 159 28.58 4.34 6.74
C MET A 159 30.02 4.11 6.23
N ASP A 160 30.28 4.39 4.94
CA ASP A 160 31.59 4.20 4.33
C ASP A 160 32.65 5.13 4.98
N THR A 161 32.21 6.31 5.49
CA THR A 161 33.07 7.22 6.28
C THR A 161 33.55 6.56 7.56
N LEU A 162 32.67 5.91 8.33
CA LEU A 162 33.04 5.24 9.58
C LEU A 162 34.03 4.09 9.33
N VAL A 163 33.75 3.28 8.31
CA VAL A 163 34.57 2.14 7.92
C VAL A 163 35.96 2.61 7.43
N SER A 164 35.98 3.61 6.56
CA SER A 164 37.23 4.15 6.00
C SER A 164 38.08 4.81 7.07
N LEU A 165 37.50 5.57 8.02
CA LEU A 165 38.24 6.18 9.14
C LEU A 165 38.82 5.11 10.06
N GLY A 166 38.02 4.07 10.41
CA GLY A 166 38.50 2.98 11.25
C GLY A 166 39.64 2.20 10.61
N ALA A 167 39.50 1.80 9.35
CA ALA A 167 40.51 1.06 8.60
C ALA A 167 41.77 1.92 8.34
N ALA A 168 41.62 3.21 7.96
CA ALA A 168 42.74 4.12 7.75
C ALA A 168 43.52 4.43 9.04
N ALA A 169 42.81 4.60 10.16
CA ALA A 169 43.45 4.80 11.47
C ALA A 169 44.25 3.55 11.90
N SER A 170 43.68 2.35 11.77
CA SER A 170 44.32 1.08 12.04
C SER A 170 45.60 0.90 11.18
N PHE A 171 45.47 1.13 9.89
CA PHE A 171 46.60 1.01 8.96
C PHE A 171 47.67 2.08 9.21
N GLY A 172 47.30 3.36 9.37
CA GLY A 172 48.22 4.44 9.64
C GLY A 172 49.02 4.27 10.94
N TRP A 173 48.32 3.83 12.00
CA TRP A 173 49.02 3.50 13.24
C TRP A 173 50.02 2.35 13.09
N SER A 174 49.63 1.27 12.39
CA SER A 174 50.53 0.14 12.16
C SER A 174 51.72 0.53 11.29
N VAL A 175 51.56 1.45 10.32
CA VAL A 175 52.68 2.02 9.57
C VAL A 175 53.64 2.78 10.49
N TYR A 176 53.10 3.64 11.39
CA TYR A 176 53.93 4.33 12.40
C TYR A 176 54.67 3.35 13.31
N ALA A 177 53.97 2.33 13.85
CA ALA A 177 54.56 1.29 14.70
C ALA A 177 55.65 0.49 13.96
N LEU A 178 55.49 0.24 12.66
CA LEU A 178 56.50 -0.42 11.83
C LEU A 178 57.77 0.47 11.68
N PHE A 179 57.62 1.79 11.45
CA PHE A 179 58.75 2.71 11.42
C PHE A 179 59.43 2.80 12.80
N ALA A 180 58.67 2.89 13.91
CA ALA A 180 59.19 2.88 15.28
C ALA A 180 59.93 1.58 15.57
N MET A 181 59.43 0.43 15.11
CA MET A 181 60.05 -0.88 15.22
C MET A 181 61.40 -0.91 14.49
N THR A 182 61.54 -0.34 13.31
CA THR A 182 62.83 -0.28 12.60
C THR A 182 63.90 0.49 13.41
N ASN A 183 63.47 1.63 14.04
CA ASN A 183 64.35 2.39 14.91
C ASN A 183 64.74 1.60 16.19
N ALA A 184 63.77 0.92 16.81
CA ALA A 184 64.01 0.08 17.97
C ALA A 184 64.94 -1.11 17.65
N GLN A 185 64.83 -1.71 16.48
CA GLN A 185 65.73 -2.77 16.00
C GLN A 185 67.18 -2.28 15.88
N LEU A 186 67.39 -1.04 15.42
CA LEU A 186 68.74 -0.45 15.27
C LEU A 186 69.42 -0.12 16.63
N HIS A 187 68.65 0.31 17.64
CA HIS A 187 69.18 0.84 18.90
C HIS A 187 68.98 -0.05 20.10
N GLY A 188 67.99 -0.94 20.10
CA GLY A 188 67.58 -1.79 21.24
C GLY A 188 67.58 -3.28 21.00
N GLY A 189 67.89 -3.74 19.75
CA GLY A 189 67.92 -5.14 19.40
C GLY A 189 66.51 -5.76 19.15
N SER A 190 66.49 -7.11 19.00
CA SER A 190 65.27 -7.86 18.62
C SER A 190 64.17 -7.82 19.69
N GLU A 191 64.50 -7.76 20.99
CA GLU A 191 63.50 -7.69 22.07
C GLU A 191 62.74 -6.37 22.08
N ALA A 192 63.46 -5.24 21.85
CA ALA A 192 62.84 -3.92 21.74
C ALA A 192 61.96 -3.81 20.48
N ALA A 193 62.31 -4.47 19.39
CA ALA A 193 61.50 -4.54 18.17
C ALA A 193 60.22 -5.38 18.36
N MET A 194 60.31 -6.48 19.15
CA MET A 194 59.17 -7.37 19.41
C MET A 194 57.99 -6.65 20.11
N ALA A 195 58.26 -5.69 21.00
CA ALA A 195 57.23 -4.92 21.68
C ALA A 195 56.29 -4.18 20.73
N TYR A 196 56.79 -3.75 19.57
CA TYR A 196 55.96 -3.07 18.54
C TYR A 196 55.13 -4.03 17.67
N MET A 197 55.46 -5.35 17.71
CA MET A 197 54.63 -6.34 16.98
C MET A 197 53.20 -6.40 17.51
N ASP A 198 53.02 -6.29 18.84
CA ASP A 198 51.71 -6.31 19.50
C ASP A 198 50.87 -5.05 19.23
N GLU A 199 51.51 -3.98 18.71
CA GLU A 199 50.87 -2.74 18.34
C GLU A 199 50.34 -2.72 16.87
N PHE A 200 50.54 -3.78 16.11
CA PHE A 200 50.06 -3.85 14.74
C PHE A 200 48.56 -4.13 14.65
N TYR A 201 47.87 -3.29 13.89
CA TYR A 201 46.44 -3.41 13.55
C TYR A 201 46.24 -3.60 12.05
N PHE A 202 47.27 -4.08 11.27
CA PHE A 202 47.14 -4.38 9.84
C PHE A 202 46.05 -5.41 9.58
N GLU A 203 45.98 -6.46 10.40
CA GLU A 203 44.94 -7.48 10.32
C GLU A 203 43.53 -6.91 10.62
N SER A 204 43.44 -5.99 11.61
CA SER A 204 42.19 -5.34 11.97
C SER A 204 41.70 -4.49 10.82
N ALA A 205 42.55 -3.71 10.12
CA ALA A 205 42.20 -2.93 8.96
C ALA A 205 41.63 -3.82 7.82
N ALA A 206 42.35 -4.92 7.51
CA ALA A 206 41.91 -5.85 6.47
C ALA A 206 40.66 -6.63 6.85
N MET A 207 40.53 -7.05 8.13
CA MET A 207 39.37 -7.78 8.64
C MET A 207 38.11 -6.90 8.66
N ILE A 208 38.17 -5.64 9.09
CA ILE A 208 37.05 -4.69 9.07
C ILE A 208 36.49 -4.60 7.66
N LEU A 209 37.35 -4.34 6.64
CA LEU A 209 36.91 -4.20 5.25
C LEU A 209 36.31 -5.49 4.70
N THR A 210 36.89 -6.63 5.03
CA THR A 210 36.41 -7.94 4.56
C THR A 210 35.07 -8.30 5.20
N LEU A 211 34.91 -8.15 6.52
CA LEU A 211 33.66 -8.47 7.22
C LEU A 211 32.52 -7.55 6.81
N ILE A 212 32.80 -6.26 6.61
CA ILE A 212 31.80 -5.33 6.07
C ILE A 212 31.40 -5.69 4.63
N THR A 213 32.36 -6.19 3.82
CA THR A 213 32.03 -6.70 2.48
C THR A 213 31.16 -7.97 2.54
N VAL A 214 31.36 -8.84 3.55
CA VAL A 214 30.44 -9.98 3.83
C VAL A 214 29.04 -9.43 4.15
N GLY A 215 28.95 -8.45 5.03
CA GLY A 215 27.67 -7.80 5.37
C GLY A 215 26.96 -7.24 4.14
N LYS A 216 27.67 -6.50 3.27
CA LYS A 216 27.12 -5.95 2.01
C LYS A 216 26.70 -7.05 1.02
N LEU A 217 27.43 -8.16 0.97
CA LEU A 217 27.04 -9.30 0.13
C LEU A 217 25.75 -9.97 0.63
N LEU A 218 25.64 -10.18 1.95
CA LEU A 218 24.42 -10.71 2.55
C LEU A 218 23.23 -9.78 2.32
N GLU A 219 23.45 -8.48 2.45
CA GLU A 219 22.47 -7.43 2.15
C GLU A 219 22.02 -7.49 0.68
N ALA A 220 22.93 -7.51 -0.30
CA ALA A 220 22.63 -7.56 -1.70
C ALA A 220 21.82 -8.83 -2.07
N ARG A 221 22.24 -10.01 -1.57
CA ARG A 221 21.49 -11.26 -1.74
C ARG A 221 20.09 -11.22 -1.16
N SER A 222 19.95 -10.58 -0.03
CA SER A 222 18.68 -10.46 0.69
C SER A 222 17.72 -9.50 -0.04
N LYS A 223 18.25 -8.39 -0.55
CA LYS A 223 17.52 -7.49 -1.46
C LYS A 223 17.00 -8.25 -2.69
N GLY A 224 17.82 -9.11 -3.30
CA GLY A 224 17.41 -9.96 -4.42
C GLY A 224 16.22 -10.85 -4.06
N LYS A 225 16.21 -11.51 -2.89
CA LYS A 225 15.10 -12.35 -2.44
C LYS A 225 13.82 -11.56 -2.13
N THR A 226 13.92 -10.33 -1.69
CA THR A 226 12.75 -9.50 -1.41
C THR A 226 12.08 -9.00 -2.69
N THR A 227 12.81 -8.91 -3.81
CA THR A 227 12.28 -8.57 -5.13
C THR A 227 11.71 -9.77 -5.90
N ASP A 228 11.87 -11.00 -5.39
CA ASP A 228 11.45 -12.23 -6.09
C ASP A 228 9.93 -12.30 -6.31
N ALA A 229 9.12 -11.72 -5.40
CA ALA A 229 7.67 -11.63 -5.57
C ALA A 229 7.30 -10.79 -6.81
N LEU A 230 7.96 -9.64 -6.98
CA LEU A 230 7.74 -8.74 -8.12
C LEU A 230 8.25 -9.40 -9.42
N LYS A 231 9.42 -10.05 -9.38
CA LYS A 231 9.94 -10.81 -10.52
C LYS A 231 9.01 -11.95 -10.93
N SER A 232 8.40 -12.63 -9.95
CA SER A 232 7.43 -13.70 -10.22
C SER A 232 6.18 -13.18 -10.92
N LEU A 233 5.67 -12.01 -10.52
CA LEU A 233 4.54 -11.35 -11.21
C LEU A 233 4.92 -10.95 -12.64
N MET A 234 6.10 -10.36 -12.84
CA MET A 234 6.58 -10.00 -14.19
C MET A 234 6.78 -11.21 -15.10
N ALA A 235 7.20 -12.34 -14.55
CA ALA A 235 7.39 -13.59 -15.31
C ALA A 235 6.08 -14.25 -15.77
N LEU A 236 4.92 -13.79 -15.26
CA LEU A 236 3.60 -14.27 -15.71
C LEU A 236 3.19 -13.68 -17.06
N ALA A 237 3.75 -12.52 -17.44
CA ALA A 237 3.42 -11.86 -18.70
C ALA A 237 3.85 -12.73 -19.90
N PRO A 238 2.93 -13.10 -20.81
CA PRO A 238 3.28 -13.85 -22.00
C PRO A 238 4.12 -13.01 -22.96
N GLU A 239 5.16 -13.59 -23.52
CA GLU A 239 6.02 -12.89 -24.50
C GLU A 239 5.34 -12.70 -25.85
N THR A 240 4.40 -13.56 -26.22
CA THR A 240 3.79 -13.60 -27.55
C THR A 240 2.28 -13.73 -27.48
N ALA A 241 1.59 -13.15 -28.48
CA ALA A 241 0.16 -13.27 -28.71
C ALA A 241 -0.13 -13.83 -30.11
N THR A 242 -1.20 -14.63 -30.24
CA THR A 242 -1.73 -15.04 -31.55
C THR A 242 -2.89 -14.12 -31.90
N VAL A 243 -2.71 -13.24 -32.88
CA VAL A 243 -3.73 -12.28 -33.34
C VAL A 243 -4.27 -12.65 -34.70
N ILE A 244 -5.52 -12.26 -35.00
CA ILE A 244 -6.12 -12.44 -36.33
C ILE A 244 -5.92 -11.14 -37.11
N ARG A 245 -5.12 -11.19 -38.20
CA ARG A 245 -4.94 -10.07 -39.13
C ARG A 245 -5.24 -10.56 -40.54
N ASP A 246 -6.06 -9.84 -41.27
CA ASP A 246 -6.52 -10.20 -42.64
C ASP A 246 -7.08 -11.64 -42.71
N GLY A 247 -7.82 -12.04 -41.65
CA GLY A 247 -8.44 -13.38 -41.56
C GLY A 247 -7.46 -14.55 -41.32
N LYS A 248 -6.17 -14.24 -41.03
CA LYS A 248 -5.16 -15.26 -40.70
C LYS A 248 -4.61 -15.08 -39.30
N GLU A 249 -4.35 -16.18 -38.64
CA GLU A 249 -3.66 -16.17 -37.35
C GLU A 249 -2.18 -15.87 -37.55
N VAL A 250 -1.69 -14.84 -36.86
CA VAL A 250 -0.29 -14.41 -36.88
C VAL A 250 0.21 -14.33 -35.46
N LYS A 251 1.35 -14.97 -35.16
CA LYS A 251 2.01 -14.89 -33.87
C LYS A 251 2.92 -13.66 -33.85
N ILE A 252 2.64 -12.75 -32.92
CA ILE A 252 3.39 -11.49 -32.72
C ILE A 252 3.85 -11.37 -31.28
N PRO A 253 4.88 -10.53 -30.96
CA PRO A 253 5.19 -10.15 -29.60
C PRO A 253 3.96 -9.50 -28.93
N ALA A 254 3.66 -9.85 -27.67
CA ALA A 254 2.51 -9.31 -26.93
C ALA A 254 2.54 -7.77 -26.84
N ALA A 255 3.72 -7.18 -26.79
CA ALA A 255 3.90 -5.72 -26.81
C ALA A 255 3.45 -5.03 -28.13
N GLN A 256 3.23 -5.77 -29.21
CA GLN A 256 2.78 -5.25 -30.51
C GLN A 256 1.27 -5.40 -30.73
N VAL A 257 0.55 -5.96 -29.78
CA VAL A 257 -0.92 -6.02 -29.79
C VAL A 257 -1.48 -4.64 -29.57
N LYS A 258 -2.47 -4.27 -30.37
CA LYS A 258 -3.16 -2.97 -30.29
C LYS A 258 -4.58 -3.16 -29.75
N LYS A 259 -5.11 -2.10 -29.12
CA LYS A 259 -6.51 -2.07 -28.72
C LYS A 259 -7.42 -2.28 -29.94
N GLY A 260 -8.37 -3.22 -29.81
CA GLY A 260 -9.26 -3.65 -30.90
C GLY A 260 -8.71 -4.80 -31.75
N ASP A 261 -7.45 -5.25 -31.54
CA ASP A 261 -6.95 -6.48 -32.19
C ASP A 261 -7.72 -7.69 -31.65
N ILE A 262 -8.07 -8.62 -32.56
CA ILE A 262 -8.70 -9.88 -32.16
C ILE A 262 -7.59 -10.91 -31.92
N PHE A 263 -7.56 -11.48 -30.73
CA PHE A 263 -6.59 -12.51 -30.36
C PHE A 263 -7.27 -13.83 -29.99
N VAL A 264 -6.52 -14.90 -30.10
CA VAL A 264 -6.96 -16.28 -29.88
C VAL A 264 -6.16 -16.90 -28.75
N VAL A 265 -6.85 -17.58 -27.82
CA VAL A 265 -6.24 -18.29 -26.69
C VAL A 265 -6.74 -19.73 -26.67
N ARG A 266 -5.80 -20.67 -26.82
CA ARG A 266 -6.07 -22.12 -26.77
C ARG A 266 -5.93 -22.68 -25.36
N PRO A 267 -6.48 -23.86 -25.07
CA PRO A 267 -6.27 -24.52 -23.79
C PRO A 267 -4.79 -24.61 -23.40
N GLY A 268 -4.48 -24.28 -22.14
CA GLY A 268 -3.14 -24.25 -21.58
C GLY A 268 -2.32 -22.99 -21.92
N GLN A 269 -2.84 -22.06 -22.71
CA GLN A 269 -2.15 -20.82 -23.04
C GLN A 269 -2.51 -19.71 -22.06
N SER A 270 -1.54 -18.85 -21.76
CA SER A 270 -1.79 -17.62 -21.02
C SER A 270 -2.41 -16.54 -21.92
N ILE A 271 -3.33 -15.75 -21.37
CA ILE A 271 -3.98 -14.63 -22.04
C ILE A 271 -2.97 -13.48 -22.17
N PRO A 272 -2.74 -12.97 -23.41
CA PRO A 272 -1.62 -12.04 -23.65
C PRO A 272 -1.91 -10.59 -23.21
N VAL A 273 -3.14 -10.13 -23.32
CA VAL A 273 -3.59 -8.76 -22.99
C VAL A 273 -5.02 -8.84 -22.43
N ASP A 274 -5.49 -7.78 -21.78
CA ASP A 274 -6.87 -7.73 -21.31
C ASP A 274 -7.83 -7.61 -22.49
N GLY A 275 -8.96 -8.30 -22.40
CA GLY A 275 -9.93 -8.32 -23.49
C GLY A 275 -11.32 -8.74 -23.07
N ILE A 276 -12.23 -8.74 -24.05
CA ILE A 276 -13.60 -9.24 -23.91
C ILE A 276 -13.75 -10.45 -24.83
N VAL A 277 -14.37 -11.52 -24.32
CA VAL A 277 -14.65 -12.72 -25.10
C VAL A 277 -15.70 -12.40 -26.16
N LEU A 278 -15.36 -12.58 -27.44
CA LEU A 278 -16.27 -12.45 -28.56
C LEU A 278 -16.97 -13.77 -28.92
N ASP A 279 -16.21 -14.87 -28.79
CA ASP A 279 -16.67 -16.21 -29.19
C ASP A 279 -15.92 -17.29 -28.40
N GLY A 280 -16.63 -18.39 -28.12
CA GLY A 280 -16.10 -19.49 -27.31
C GLY A 280 -16.52 -19.41 -25.84
N ALA A 281 -16.32 -20.52 -25.15
CA ALA A 281 -16.53 -20.62 -23.69
C ALA A 281 -15.43 -21.47 -23.08
N SER A 282 -14.93 -21.07 -21.91
CA SER A 282 -13.86 -21.78 -21.21
C SER A 282 -13.78 -21.42 -19.75
N ALA A 283 -13.24 -22.34 -18.96
CA ALA A 283 -12.80 -22.04 -17.60
C ALA A 283 -11.41 -21.39 -17.66
N VAL A 284 -11.25 -20.23 -17.03
CA VAL A 284 -9.99 -19.46 -16.97
C VAL A 284 -9.47 -19.47 -15.54
N ASN A 285 -8.23 -19.89 -15.35
CA ASN A 285 -7.56 -19.83 -14.06
C ASN A 285 -6.98 -18.43 -13.84
N GLU A 286 -7.58 -17.71 -12.92
CA GLU A 286 -7.19 -16.33 -12.54
C GLU A 286 -6.32 -16.30 -11.27
N ALA A 287 -5.89 -17.45 -10.75
CA ALA A 287 -5.12 -17.56 -9.48
C ALA A 287 -3.86 -16.69 -9.45
N ALA A 288 -3.26 -16.42 -10.59
CA ALA A 288 -2.07 -15.57 -10.71
C ALA A 288 -2.31 -14.10 -10.32
N LEU A 289 -3.53 -13.60 -10.52
CA LEU A 289 -3.93 -12.21 -10.23
C LEU A 289 -4.79 -12.10 -8.96
N THR A 290 -5.73 -13.03 -8.79
CA THR A 290 -6.69 -13.00 -7.68
C THR A 290 -6.25 -13.85 -6.48
N GLY A 291 -5.39 -14.85 -6.70
CA GLY A 291 -5.01 -15.84 -5.69
C GLY A 291 -6.08 -16.92 -5.46
N GLU A 292 -7.17 -16.95 -6.25
CA GLU A 292 -8.19 -17.99 -6.19
C GLU A 292 -7.84 -19.17 -7.06
N SER A 293 -7.86 -20.38 -6.48
CA SER A 293 -7.45 -21.60 -7.19
C SER A 293 -8.55 -22.20 -8.08
N VAL A 294 -9.80 -21.78 -7.91
CA VAL A 294 -10.94 -22.27 -8.70
C VAL A 294 -11.02 -21.50 -10.01
N PRO A 295 -10.96 -22.17 -11.17
CA PRO A 295 -11.12 -21.50 -12.44
C PRO A 295 -12.54 -20.89 -12.59
N VAL A 296 -12.61 -19.73 -13.25
CA VAL A 296 -13.85 -18.99 -13.50
C VAL A 296 -14.31 -19.27 -14.92
N ASP A 297 -15.57 -19.64 -15.09
CA ASP A 297 -16.17 -19.82 -16.41
C ASP A 297 -16.34 -18.48 -17.11
N LYS A 298 -15.93 -18.43 -18.39
CA LYS A 298 -16.03 -17.25 -19.27
C LYS A 298 -16.81 -17.60 -20.51
N ALA A 299 -17.75 -16.72 -20.86
CA ALA A 299 -18.63 -16.78 -22.02
C ALA A 299 -18.52 -15.50 -22.86
N PRO A 300 -19.11 -15.43 -24.07
CA PRO A 300 -19.14 -14.21 -24.84
C PRO A 300 -19.71 -13.02 -24.07
N GLY A 301 -18.98 -11.90 -24.08
CA GLY A 301 -19.27 -10.71 -23.29
C GLY A 301 -18.47 -10.58 -21.99
N ASP A 302 -17.87 -11.66 -21.48
CA ASP A 302 -17.09 -11.63 -20.26
C ASP A 302 -15.68 -11.06 -20.48
N GLY A 303 -15.17 -10.37 -19.44
CA GLY A 303 -13.79 -9.86 -19.42
C GLY A 303 -12.78 -10.94 -19.11
N VAL A 304 -11.63 -10.88 -19.77
CA VAL A 304 -10.44 -11.70 -19.49
C VAL A 304 -9.22 -10.82 -19.24
N SER A 305 -8.37 -11.24 -18.33
CA SER A 305 -7.19 -10.45 -17.90
C SER A 305 -5.89 -11.08 -18.36
N ALA A 306 -4.91 -10.24 -18.69
CA ALA A 306 -3.55 -10.67 -19.04
C ALA A 306 -2.92 -11.56 -17.97
N ALA A 307 -2.12 -12.54 -18.39
CA ALA A 307 -1.41 -13.52 -17.55
C ALA A 307 -2.30 -14.57 -16.86
N THR A 308 -3.61 -14.55 -17.02
CA THR A 308 -4.49 -15.66 -16.62
C THR A 308 -4.39 -16.82 -17.62
N VAL A 309 -4.72 -18.03 -17.21
CA VAL A 309 -4.50 -19.23 -18.02
C VAL A 309 -5.83 -19.82 -18.47
N ASN A 310 -6.00 -19.97 -19.77
CA ASN A 310 -7.14 -20.68 -20.35
C ASN A 310 -7.01 -22.19 -20.08
N CYS A 311 -8.01 -22.80 -19.39
CA CYS A 311 -7.90 -24.19 -18.94
C CYS A 311 -8.47 -25.20 -19.95
N SER A 312 -9.59 -24.95 -20.60
CA SER A 312 -10.35 -25.99 -21.31
C SER A 312 -10.75 -25.64 -22.73
N GLY A 313 -11.53 -24.58 -22.94
CA GLY A 313 -12.11 -24.23 -24.22
C GLY A 313 -11.20 -23.36 -25.10
N PHE A 314 -11.71 -23.03 -26.29
CA PHE A 314 -11.11 -22.07 -27.19
C PHE A 314 -11.75 -20.71 -26.94
N LEU A 315 -10.95 -19.66 -26.82
CA LEU A 315 -11.42 -18.30 -26.65
C LEU A 315 -10.95 -17.40 -27.79
N ARG A 316 -11.83 -16.62 -28.34
CA ARG A 316 -11.57 -15.53 -29.27
C ARG A 316 -11.97 -14.22 -28.61
N CYS A 317 -11.01 -13.35 -28.38
CA CYS A 317 -11.20 -12.16 -27.59
C CYS A 317 -10.78 -10.90 -28.38
N GLU A 318 -11.40 -9.76 -28.06
CA GLU A 318 -11.00 -8.44 -28.52
C GLU A 318 -10.17 -7.77 -27.45
N ALA A 319 -9.01 -7.21 -27.81
CA ALA A 319 -8.12 -6.52 -26.89
C ALA A 319 -8.70 -5.17 -26.44
N THR A 320 -8.93 -4.99 -25.14
CA THR A 320 -9.48 -3.76 -24.55
C THR A 320 -8.41 -2.89 -23.92
N ARG A 321 -7.43 -3.52 -23.22
CA ARG A 321 -6.27 -2.84 -22.61
C ARG A 321 -4.99 -3.55 -23.02
N VAL A 322 -3.98 -2.79 -23.42
CA VAL A 322 -2.73 -3.31 -23.98
C VAL A 322 -1.52 -2.62 -23.37
N GLY A 323 -0.37 -3.28 -23.39
CA GLY A 323 0.90 -2.72 -22.92
C GLY A 323 0.88 -2.33 -21.43
N GLU A 324 1.08 -1.06 -21.12
CA GLU A 324 1.12 -0.53 -19.75
C GLU A 324 -0.27 -0.48 -19.08
N ASP A 325 -1.34 -0.46 -19.86
CA ASP A 325 -2.70 -0.34 -19.37
C ASP A 325 -3.32 -1.70 -18.98
N THR A 326 -2.63 -2.82 -19.23
CA THR A 326 -3.12 -4.14 -18.80
C THR A 326 -3.20 -4.23 -17.27
N THR A 327 -4.17 -5.00 -16.78
CA THR A 327 -4.36 -5.24 -15.33
C THR A 327 -3.08 -5.73 -14.66
N LEU A 328 -2.35 -6.66 -15.29
CA LEU A 328 -1.05 -7.13 -14.79
C LEU A 328 -0.01 -5.99 -14.70
N SER A 329 0.08 -5.14 -15.73
CA SER A 329 1.03 -4.01 -15.75
C SER A 329 0.70 -3.00 -14.64
N GLN A 330 -0.58 -2.73 -14.41
CA GLN A 330 -1.03 -1.86 -13.31
C GLN A 330 -0.69 -2.46 -11.93
N ILE A 331 -0.87 -3.77 -11.74
CA ILE A 331 -0.47 -4.46 -10.50
C ILE A 331 1.04 -4.33 -10.27
N ILE A 332 1.86 -4.63 -11.30
CA ILE A 332 3.33 -4.51 -11.23
C ILE A 332 3.72 -3.07 -10.88
N ARG A 333 3.08 -2.08 -11.51
CA ARG A 333 3.32 -0.66 -11.24
C ARG A 333 2.98 -0.30 -9.79
N MET A 334 1.79 -0.67 -9.28
CA MET A 334 1.40 -0.40 -7.90
C MET A 334 2.38 -1.00 -6.88
N VAL A 335 2.81 -2.24 -7.07
CA VAL A 335 3.79 -2.89 -6.18
C VAL A 335 5.17 -2.21 -6.27
N SER A 336 5.57 -1.77 -7.48
CA SER A 336 6.81 -1.02 -7.69
C SER A 336 6.75 0.37 -7.03
N ASP A 337 5.63 1.07 -7.14
CA ASP A 337 5.42 2.40 -6.55
C ASP A 337 5.38 2.31 -5.02
N ALA A 338 4.72 1.29 -4.46
CA ALA A 338 4.76 1.02 -3.03
C ALA A 338 6.21 0.83 -2.53
N ALA A 339 7.04 0.11 -3.29
CA ALA A 339 8.45 -0.08 -2.95
C ALA A 339 9.31 1.18 -3.12
N ALA A 340 8.91 2.11 -4.00
CA ALA A 340 9.61 3.36 -4.27
C ALA A 340 9.24 4.49 -3.29
N THR A 341 8.09 4.40 -2.62
CA THR A 341 7.63 5.38 -1.64
C THR A 341 8.20 5.11 -0.24
N LYS A 342 8.15 6.10 0.63
CA LYS A 342 8.61 5.96 2.03
C LYS A 342 7.45 6.10 3.01
N ALA A 343 7.29 5.10 3.86
CA ALA A 343 6.39 5.14 5.00
C ALA A 343 6.82 6.23 6.01
N PRO A 344 5.89 6.84 6.77
CA PRO A 344 6.20 7.81 7.83
C PRO A 344 7.23 7.32 8.84
N ILE A 345 7.17 6.05 9.24
CA ILE A 345 8.15 5.44 10.16
C ILE A 345 9.57 5.39 9.56
N ALA A 346 9.69 5.18 8.24
CA ALA A 346 10.98 5.20 7.55
C ALA A 346 11.60 6.61 7.54
N LYS A 347 10.80 7.65 7.34
CA LYS A 347 11.27 9.05 7.40
C LYS A 347 11.83 9.39 8.77
N THR A 348 11.23 8.86 9.84
CA THR A 348 11.72 9.03 11.23
C THR A 348 13.05 8.30 11.44
N ALA A 349 13.16 7.06 10.96
CA ALA A 349 14.40 6.28 11.04
C ALA A 349 15.56 6.97 10.29
N ASP A 350 15.31 7.54 9.12
CA ASP A 350 16.31 8.28 8.33
C ASP A 350 16.80 9.54 9.03
N LYS A 351 15.92 10.29 9.71
CA LYS A 351 16.31 11.45 10.53
C LYS A 351 17.26 11.03 11.66
N VAL A 352 16.94 9.94 12.36
CA VAL A 352 17.79 9.39 13.41
C VAL A 352 19.15 8.98 12.83
N ALA A 353 19.18 8.29 11.68
CA ALA A 353 20.42 7.87 11.03
C ALA A 353 21.31 9.07 10.63
N GLY A 354 20.71 10.19 10.20
CA GLY A 354 21.44 11.41 9.83
C GLY A 354 22.18 12.08 10.99
N VAL A 355 21.64 11.97 12.21
CA VAL A 355 22.30 12.51 13.43
C VAL A 355 23.27 11.50 14.04
N PHE A 356 22.99 10.21 13.87
CA PHE A 356 23.72 9.11 14.50
C PHE A 356 25.20 9.07 14.08
N VAL A 357 25.52 9.19 12.79
CA VAL A 357 26.91 9.09 12.30
C VAL A 357 27.82 10.21 12.85
N PRO A 358 27.44 11.49 12.79
CA PRO A 358 28.21 12.55 13.46
C PRO A 358 28.38 12.35 14.97
N ALA A 359 27.32 11.89 15.66
CA ALA A 359 27.38 11.61 17.10
C ALA A 359 28.39 10.51 17.41
N VAL A 360 28.41 9.45 16.62
CA VAL A 360 29.38 8.33 16.79
C VAL A 360 30.82 8.78 16.58
N ILE A 361 31.08 9.59 15.56
CA ILE A 361 32.42 10.15 15.33
C ILE A 361 32.87 10.96 16.57
N SER A 362 31.95 11.78 17.14
CA SER A 362 32.23 12.55 18.34
C SER A 362 32.51 11.64 19.55
N ILE A 363 31.70 10.59 19.75
CA ILE A 363 31.90 9.60 20.82
C ILE A 363 33.26 8.90 20.68
N ALA A 364 33.66 8.51 19.46
CA ALA A 364 34.94 7.86 19.21
C ALA A 364 36.10 8.77 19.54
N VAL A 365 36.05 10.05 19.16
CA VAL A 365 37.07 11.05 19.49
C VAL A 365 37.13 11.28 21.01
N VAL A 366 35.96 11.49 21.64
CA VAL A 366 35.90 11.66 23.12
C VAL A 366 36.44 10.44 23.85
N THR A 367 36.05 9.22 23.40
CA THR A 367 36.57 7.97 23.97
C THR A 367 38.10 7.93 23.92
N THR A 368 38.72 8.25 22.76
CA THR A 368 40.16 8.27 22.60
C THR A 368 40.80 9.28 23.54
N ILE A 369 40.27 10.50 23.61
CA ILE A 369 40.77 11.56 24.48
C ILE A 369 40.66 11.17 25.97
N VAL A 370 39.55 10.60 26.41
CA VAL A 370 39.35 10.19 27.81
C VAL A 370 40.35 9.13 28.22
N TRP A 371 40.60 8.12 27.39
CA TRP A 371 41.61 7.08 27.74
C TRP A 371 43.01 7.62 27.77
N LEU A 372 43.38 8.60 26.91
CA LEU A 372 44.65 9.32 26.98
C LEU A 372 44.80 10.13 28.29
N LEU A 373 43.74 10.83 28.71
CA LEU A 373 43.72 11.59 29.96
C LEU A 373 43.80 10.70 31.21
N ILE A 374 43.30 9.46 31.15
CA ILE A 374 43.44 8.43 32.19
C ILE A 374 44.87 7.89 32.25
N GLY A 375 45.74 8.21 31.28
CA GLY A 375 47.13 7.79 31.23
C GLY A 375 47.35 6.42 30.57
N ARG A 376 46.40 5.94 29.74
CA ARG A 376 46.61 4.74 28.93
C ARG A 376 47.42 5.09 27.68
N GLU A 377 48.14 4.09 27.17
CA GLU A 377 48.90 4.19 25.92
C GLU A 377 48.02 4.62 24.73
N PHE A 378 48.61 5.34 23.77
CA PHE A 378 47.91 5.85 22.61
C PHE A 378 47.32 4.71 21.77
N SER A 379 48.03 3.60 21.61
CA SER A 379 47.58 2.41 20.90
C SER A 379 46.26 1.86 21.48
N PHE A 380 46.19 1.74 22.80
CA PHE A 380 44.98 1.30 23.50
C PHE A 380 43.82 2.30 23.32
N ALA A 381 44.09 3.59 23.52
CA ALA A 381 43.07 4.64 23.37
C ALA A 381 42.50 4.68 21.94
N LEU A 382 43.39 4.61 20.94
CA LEU A 382 43.04 4.57 19.53
C LEU A 382 42.20 3.34 19.18
N ALA A 383 42.58 2.15 19.66
CA ALA A 383 41.83 0.92 19.45
C ALA A 383 40.40 1.01 19.98
N ARG A 384 40.15 1.68 21.13
CA ARG A 384 38.78 1.95 21.66
C ARG A 384 38.01 2.85 20.75
N GLY A 385 38.64 3.95 20.29
CA GLY A 385 38.00 4.86 19.31
C GLY A 385 37.61 4.15 17.99
N ILE A 386 38.54 3.35 17.44
CA ILE A 386 38.29 2.54 16.26
C ILE A 386 37.15 1.53 16.50
N SER A 387 37.17 0.85 17.65
CA SER A 387 36.08 -0.10 18.01
C SER A 387 34.70 0.58 18.03
N VAL A 388 34.61 1.81 18.57
CA VAL A 388 33.38 2.61 18.58
C VAL A 388 32.95 2.95 17.16
N LEU A 389 33.86 3.39 16.29
CA LEU A 389 33.52 3.70 14.87
C LEU A 389 33.00 2.47 14.15
N VAL A 390 33.59 1.31 14.33
CA VAL A 390 33.26 0.08 13.61
C VAL A 390 31.94 -0.52 14.08
N ILE A 391 31.69 -0.65 15.40
CA ILE A 391 30.47 -1.24 15.94
C ILE A 391 29.24 -0.38 15.65
N SER A 392 29.43 0.91 15.47
CA SER A 392 28.33 1.86 15.34
C SER A 392 27.81 2.04 13.92
N CYS A 393 28.12 1.14 12.99
CA CYS A 393 27.60 1.23 11.63
C CYS A 393 26.07 1.03 11.60
N PRO A 394 25.26 1.99 11.13
CA PRO A 394 23.79 1.86 11.06
C PRO A 394 23.32 1.09 9.83
N CYS A 395 24.05 0.03 9.42
CA CYS A 395 23.80 -0.73 8.19
C CYS A 395 22.39 -1.32 8.15
N ALA A 396 21.96 -1.95 9.24
CA ALA A 396 20.67 -2.61 9.36
C ALA A 396 19.49 -1.61 9.42
N LEU A 397 19.71 -0.40 9.95
CA LEU A 397 18.68 0.61 10.13
C LEU A 397 18.06 1.06 8.80
N GLY A 398 18.90 1.25 7.77
CA GLY A 398 18.45 1.65 6.44
C GLY A 398 17.62 0.60 5.70
N LEU A 399 17.69 -0.66 6.13
CA LEU A 399 16.95 -1.79 5.54
C LEU A 399 15.72 -2.20 6.34
N ALA A 400 15.67 -1.84 7.62
CA ALA A 400 14.66 -2.30 8.57
C ALA A 400 13.21 -2.11 8.07
N THR A 401 12.92 -0.95 7.50
CA THR A 401 11.58 -0.60 6.99
C THR A 401 11.37 -1.02 5.52
N PRO A 402 12.26 -0.69 4.56
CA PRO A 402 11.99 -0.97 3.15
C PRO A 402 11.84 -2.45 2.84
N VAL A 403 12.63 -3.31 3.49
CA VAL A 403 12.55 -4.76 3.27
C VAL A 403 11.22 -5.33 3.75
N ALA A 404 10.75 -4.93 4.93
CA ALA A 404 9.47 -5.38 5.47
C ALA A 404 8.28 -4.91 4.60
N ILE A 405 8.32 -3.66 4.12
CA ILE A 405 7.31 -3.11 3.20
C ILE A 405 7.28 -3.90 1.89
N MET A 406 8.43 -4.14 1.27
CA MET A 406 8.49 -4.86 0.00
C MET A 406 8.00 -6.31 0.14
N VAL A 407 8.42 -7.02 1.19
CA VAL A 407 7.92 -8.39 1.44
C VAL A 407 6.42 -8.35 1.74
N GLY A 408 5.96 -7.41 2.56
CA GLY A 408 4.54 -7.25 2.89
C GLY A 408 3.68 -6.94 1.66
N SER A 409 4.07 -5.96 0.84
CA SER A 409 3.37 -5.63 -0.41
C SER A 409 3.40 -6.81 -1.40
N GLY A 410 4.53 -7.55 -1.47
CA GLY A 410 4.64 -8.75 -2.30
C GLY A 410 3.73 -9.89 -1.84
N VAL A 411 3.58 -10.10 -0.54
CA VAL A 411 2.62 -11.06 0.04
C VAL A 411 1.18 -10.61 -0.24
N GLY A 412 0.89 -9.32 -0.08
CA GLY A 412 -0.40 -8.74 -0.42
C GLY A 412 -0.76 -8.99 -1.89
N ALA A 413 0.12 -8.62 -2.81
CA ALA A 413 -0.10 -8.75 -4.25
C ALA A 413 -0.38 -10.20 -4.66
N LYS A 414 0.33 -11.19 -4.11
CA LYS A 414 0.07 -12.62 -4.34
C LYS A 414 -1.31 -13.08 -3.90
N ASN A 415 -1.96 -12.35 -2.99
CA ASN A 415 -3.29 -12.64 -2.47
C ASN A 415 -4.37 -11.69 -3.03
N GLY A 416 -4.02 -10.88 -4.04
CA GLY A 416 -4.94 -9.91 -4.64
C GLY A 416 -5.15 -8.63 -3.79
N ILE A 417 -4.28 -8.36 -2.81
CA ILE A 417 -4.31 -7.16 -1.96
C ILE A 417 -3.17 -6.22 -2.38
N LEU A 418 -3.51 -5.10 -3.01
CA LEU A 418 -2.54 -4.17 -3.59
C LEU A 418 -2.48 -2.87 -2.77
N PHE A 419 -1.31 -2.54 -2.23
CA PHE A 419 -1.04 -1.27 -1.57
C PHE A 419 -0.38 -0.31 -2.57
N LYS A 420 -0.92 0.89 -2.77
CA LYS A 420 -0.35 1.87 -3.69
C LYS A 420 0.95 2.49 -3.19
N THR A 421 1.08 2.66 -1.89
CA THR A 421 2.26 3.29 -1.27
C THR A 421 2.68 2.56 0.00
N ALA A 422 3.92 2.79 0.41
CA ALA A 422 4.40 2.33 1.72
C ALA A 422 3.61 2.95 2.89
N ALA A 423 3.11 4.18 2.71
CA ALA A 423 2.27 4.85 3.71
C ALA A 423 0.90 4.17 3.81
N SER A 424 0.30 3.78 2.67
CA SER A 424 -0.98 3.05 2.64
C SER A 424 -0.88 1.73 3.44
N LEU A 425 0.23 0.98 3.28
CA LEU A 425 0.46 -0.22 4.08
C LEU A 425 0.62 0.10 5.57
N GLU A 426 1.30 1.21 5.94
CA GLU A 426 1.43 1.62 7.34
C GLU A 426 0.08 2.06 7.93
N HIS A 427 -0.69 2.90 7.23
CA HIS A 427 -1.96 3.45 7.70
C HIS A 427 -3.01 2.36 7.87
N THR A 428 -3.12 1.42 6.91
CA THR A 428 -4.05 0.28 7.00
C THR A 428 -3.85 -0.51 8.30
N GLY A 429 -2.61 -0.72 8.74
CA GLY A 429 -2.31 -1.43 9.99
C GLY A 429 -2.72 -0.68 11.27
N ARG A 430 -2.85 0.64 11.18
CA ARG A 430 -3.27 1.52 12.28
C ARG A 430 -4.76 1.72 12.36
N THR A 431 -5.54 1.21 11.41
CA THR A 431 -6.99 1.35 11.35
C THR A 431 -7.66 0.88 12.64
N ARG A 432 -8.59 1.69 13.14
CA ARG A 432 -9.39 1.43 14.33
C ARG A 432 -10.89 1.46 14.06
N ILE A 433 -11.31 2.16 13.02
CA ILE A 433 -12.68 2.24 12.56
C ILE A 433 -12.71 1.85 11.09
N VAL A 434 -13.64 0.97 10.70
CA VAL A 434 -13.89 0.61 9.30
C VAL A 434 -15.29 1.07 8.95
N ALA A 435 -15.37 2.01 8.03
CA ALA A 435 -16.60 2.45 7.41
C ALA A 435 -16.83 1.63 6.13
N LEU A 436 -17.95 0.92 6.05
CA LEU A 436 -18.31 0.08 4.92
C LEU A 436 -19.47 0.72 4.15
N ASP A 437 -19.32 0.89 2.84
CA ASP A 437 -20.51 1.10 2.03
C ASP A 437 -21.41 -0.14 2.06
N LYS A 438 -22.71 0.04 1.88
CA LYS A 438 -23.63 -1.08 1.82
C LYS A 438 -23.54 -1.82 0.48
N THR A 439 -23.83 -1.07 -0.62
CA THR A 439 -24.07 -1.62 -1.95
C THR A 439 -22.76 -2.08 -2.63
N GLY A 440 -22.72 -3.31 -3.16
CA GLY A 440 -21.49 -3.85 -3.79
C GLY A 440 -20.39 -4.23 -2.80
N THR A 441 -20.41 -3.72 -1.56
CA THR A 441 -19.43 -3.97 -0.50
C THR A 441 -19.93 -5.01 0.50
N ILE A 442 -20.93 -4.70 1.31
CA ILE A 442 -21.58 -5.65 2.24
C ILE A 442 -22.53 -6.57 1.47
N THR A 443 -23.23 -6.01 0.47
CA THR A 443 -24.19 -6.70 -0.39
C THR A 443 -23.60 -6.96 -1.77
N SER A 444 -24.27 -7.80 -2.58
CA SER A 444 -23.78 -8.15 -3.92
C SER A 444 -23.83 -7.00 -4.92
N GLY A 445 -24.62 -5.95 -4.63
CA GLY A 445 -24.88 -4.84 -5.55
C GLY A 445 -25.84 -5.22 -6.69
N GLN A 446 -26.30 -6.45 -6.69
CA GLN A 446 -27.27 -6.96 -7.65
C GLN A 446 -28.54 -7.34 -6.92
N PRO A 447 -29.66 -6.63 -7.14
CA PRO A 447 -30.96 -7.03 -6.59
C PRO A 447 -31.37 -8.42 -7.06
N GLU A 448 -31.90 -9.23 -6.17
CA GLU A 448 -32.41 -10.59 -6.45
C GLU A 448 -33.82 -10.74 -5.88
N VAL A 449 -34.64 -11.58 -6.53
CA VAL A 449 -35.93 -11.98 -5.98
C VAL A 449 -35.72 -12.91 -4.80
N THR A 450 -36.12 -12.47 -3.62
CA THR A 450 -35.95 -13.23 -2.37
C THR A 450 -37.21 -13.98 -1.93
N ASP A 451 -38.40 -13.45 -2.27
CA ASP A 451 -39.67 -14.05 -1.89
C ASP A 451 -40.70 -13.94 -3.01
N LEU A 452 -41.47 -14.98 -3.20
CA LEU A 452 -42.61 -15.06 -4.07
C LEU A 452 -43.82 -15.45 -3.24
N ILE A 453 -44.78 -14.54 -3.05
CA ILE A 453 -45.96 -14.77 -2.21
C ILE A 453 -47.19 -14.60 -3.05
N PRO A 454 -47.73 -15.68 -3.63
CA PRO A 454 -48.93 -15.63 -4.44
C PRO A 454 -50.19 -15.32 -3.60
N ALA A 455 -51.16 -14.62 -4.18
CA ALA A 455 -52.45 -14.39 -3.58
C ALA A 455 -53.28 -15.70 -3.54
N SER A 456 -54.33 -15.74 -2.73
CA SER A 456 -55.20 -16.94 -2.61
C SER A 456 -55.75 -17.38 -3.96
N GLY A 457 -55.46 -18.63 -4.33
CA GLY A 457 -55.89 -19.20 -5.62
C GLY A 457 -55.05 -18.78 -6.83
N VAL A 458 -53.83 -18.30 -6.64
CA VAL A 458 -52.82 -18.01 -7.67
C VAL A 458 -51.61 -18.89 -7.42
N THR A 459 -50.94 -19.36 -8.46
CA THR A 459 -49.69 -20.12 -8.36
C THR A 459 -48.51 -19.19 -8.45
N GLU A 460 -47.34 -19.59 -7.86
CA GLU A 460 -46.09 -18.86 -8.00
C GLU A 460 -45.71 -18.67 -9.49
N GLN A 461 -46.00 -19.68 -10.32
CA GLN A 461 -45.70 -19.62 -11.75
C GLN A 461 -46.55 -18.57 -12.45
N GLU A 462 -47.85 -18.45 -12.12
CA GLU A 462 -48.73 -17.42 -12.69
C GLU A 462 -48.30 -16.01 -12.26
N LEU A 463 -47.94 -15.83 -11.00
CA LEU A 463 -47.40 -14.57 -10.48
C LEU A 463 -46.10 -14.18 -11.20
N LEU A 464 -45.16 -15.10 -11.31
CA LEU A 464 -43.85 -14.83 -11.91
C LEU A 464 -43.98 -14.62 -13.43
N GLN A 465 -44.83 -15.38 -14.14
CA GLN A 465 -45.10 -15.19 -15.55
C GLN A 465 -45.66 -13.77 -15.85
N ALA A 466 -46.58 -13.31 -15.03
CA ALA A 466 -47.16 -11.97 -15.19
C ALA A 466 -46.10 -10.88 -14.90
N ALA A 467 -45.29 -11.06 -13.86
CA ALA A 467 -44.23 -10.14 -13.49
C ALA A 467 -43.16 -10.05 -14.58
N VAL A 468 -42.66 -11.19 -15.08
CA VAL A 468 -41.63 -11.25 -16.15
C VAL A 468 -42.16 -10.59 -17.42
N SER A 469 -43.41 -10.86 -17.81
CA SER A 469 -44.00 -10.25 -19.02
C SER A 469 -44.18 -8.72 -18.90
N LEU A 470 -44.53 -8.23 -17.70
CA LEU A 470 -44.69 -6.79 -17.44
C LEU A 470 -43.32 -6.08 -17.39
N GLU A 471 -42.32 -6.66 -16.77
CA GLU A 471 -40.98 -6.09 -16.56
C GLU A 471 -40.04 -6.22 -17.77
N ALA A 472 -40.40 -7.02 -18.79
CA ALA A 472 -39.55 -7.30 -19.96
C ALA A 472 -39.10 -6.07 -20.74
N LYS A 473 -39.84 -4.96 -20.65
CA LYS A 473 -39.52 -3.67 -21.29
C LYS A 473 -39.04 -2.60 -20.31
N SER A 474 -38.84 -2.94 -19.06
CA SER A 474 -38.40 -2.04 -18.02
C SER A 474 -36.86 -2.07 -17.90
N GLU A 475 -36.25 -0.89 -17.86
CA GLU A 475 -34.79 -0.73 -17.62
C GLU A 475 -34.45 -0.60 -16.13
N HIS A 476 -35.43 -0.76 -15.25
CA HIS A 476 -35.21 -0.59 -13.82
C HIS A 476 -34.40 -1.76 -13.23
N PRO A 477 -33.44 -1.53 -12.28
CA PRO A 477 -32.68 -2.62 -11.69
C PRO A 477 -33.51 -3.73 -11.04
N LEU A 478 -34.69 -3.42 -10.49
CA LEU A 478 -35.61 -4.39 -9.94
C LEU A 478 -36.22 -5.30 -11.02
N ALA A 479 -36.42 -4.78 -12.24
CA ALA A 479 -36.86 -5.58 -13.39
C ALA A 479 -35.85 -6.65 -13.77
N ALA A 480 -34.55 -6.28 -13.79
CA ALA A 480 -33.46 -7.23 -14.07
C ALA A 480 -33.46 -8.42 -13.09
N ALA A 481 -33.77 -8.19 -11.82
CA ALA A 481 -33.89 -9.25 -10.80
C ALA A 481 -35.06 -10.20 -11.11
N ILE A 482 -36.21 -9.66 -11.51
CA ILE A 482 -37.40 -10.45 -11.86
C ILE A 482 -37.18 -11.23 -13.17
N MET A 483 -36.52 -10.60 -14.17
CA MET A 483 -36.14 -11.27 -15.42
C MET A 483 -35.19 -12.44 -15.18
N LYS A 484 -34.14 -12.24 -14.40
CA LYS A 484 -33.17 -13.29 -14.00
C LYS A 484 -33.89 -14.46 -13.32
N ARG A 485 -34.82 -14.17 -12.40
CA ARG A 485 -35.63 -15.22 -11.72
C ARG A 485 -36.52 -15.97 -12.68
N GLY A 486 -37.07 -15.25 -13.70
CA GLY A 486 -37.84 -15.85 -14.78
C GLY A 486 -37.03 -16.80 -15.65
N GLU A 487 -35.81 -16.42 -16.02
CA GLU A 487 -34.86 -17.26 -16.78
C GLU A 487 -34.51 -18.53 -16.00
N GLU A 488 -34.21 -18.43 -14.71
CA GLU A 488 -33.95 -19.58 -13.80
C GLU A 488 -35.16 -20.54 -13.74
N ALA A 489 -36.39 -19.99 -13.78
CA ALA A 489 -37.63 -20.76 -13.80
C ALA A 489 -38.03 -21.22 -15.21
N GLN A 490 -37.22 -20.93 -16.26
CA GLN A 490 -37.49 -21.22 -17.66
C GLN A 490 -38.78 -20.60 -18.17
N ILE A 491 -39.14 -19.42 -17.66
CA ILE A 491 -40.33 -18.64 -18.07
C ILE A 491 -39.93 -17.65 -19.17
N GLN A 492 -40.62 -17.70 -20.30
CA GLN A 492 -40.42 -16.72 -21.40
C GLN A 492 -41.42 -15.58 -21.24
N PRO A 493 -40.99 -14.30 -21.43
CA PRO A 493 -41.88 -13.16 -21.40
C PRO A 493 -42.87 -13.22 -22.55
N GLU A 494 -44.15 -12.96 -22.27
CA GLU A 494 -45.18 -12.74 -23.26
C GLU A 494 -45.11 -11.31 -23.81
N ALA A 495 -45.54 -11.10 -25.07
CA ALA A 495 -45.49 -9.79 -25.70
C ALA A 495 -46.38 -8.78 -24.97
N ALA A 496 -45.79 -7.69 -24.47
CA ALA A 496 -46.51 -6.61 -23.80
C ALA A 496 -46.83 -5.49 -24.79
N GLU A 497 -48.11 -5.08 -24.86
CA GLU A 497 -48.64 -3.95 -25.62
C GLU A 497 -48.96 -2.81 -24.61
N ASP A 498 -49.08 -1.56 -25.12
CA ASP A 498 -49.43 -0.37 -24.32
C ASP A 498 -48.61 -0.22 -23.02
N PHE A 499 -47.32 -0.59 -23.07
CA PHE A 499 -46.42 -0.49 -21.90
C PHE A 499 -46.24 0.97 -21.48
N ALA A 500 -46.45 1.23 -20.19
CA ALA A 500 -46.21 2.55 -19.62
C ALA A 500 -45.57 2.42 -18.23
N ALA A 501 -44.43 3.10 -18.05
CA ALA A 501 -43.81 3.28 -16.75
C ALA A 501 -44.37 4.53 -16.06
N ILE A 502 -44.81 4.37 -14.80
CA ILE A 502 -45.31 5.45 -13.96
C ILE A 502 -44.19 5.80 -12.98
N THR A 503 -43.52 6.90 -13.27
CA THR A 503 -42.31 7.31 -12.55
C THR A 503 -42.47 7.21 -11.02
N GLY A 504 -41.58 6.46 -10.36
CA GLY A 504 -41.52 6.29 -8.90
C GLY A 504 -42.70 5.46 -8.31
N SER A 505 -43.57 4.85 -9.13
CA SER A 505 -44.78 4.19 -8.64
C SER A 505 -44.92 2.74 -9.12
N GLY A 506 -44.86 2.51 -10.42
CA GLY A 506 -45.07 1.18 -10.98
C GLY A 506 -45.17 1.13 -12.50
N LEU A 507 -45.66 0.00 -13.03
CA LEU A 507 -45.77 -0.29 -14.43
C LEU A 507 -47.19 -0.72 -14.79
N LYS A 508 -47.61 -0.49 -16.02
CA LYS A 508 -48.81 -1.05 -16.62
C LYS A 508 -48.56 -1.50 -18.05
N ALA A 509 -49.16 -2.59 -18.45
CA ALA A 509 -49.14 -3.04 -19.84
C ALA A 509 -50.36 -3.93 -20.13
N THR A 510 -50.65 -4.16 -21.41
CA THR A 510 -51.60 -5.16 -21.88
C THR A 510 -50.83 -6.39 -22.38
N VAL A 511 -51.13 -7.56 -21.83
CA VAL A 511 -50.47 -8.82 -22.21
C VAL A 511 -51.56 -9.84 -22.51
N LEU A 512 -51.56 -10.38 -23.72
CA LEU A 512 -52.60 -11.30 -24.25
C LEU A 512 -54.04 -10.79 -24.01
N GLY A 513 -54.24 -9.48 -24.18
CA GLY A 513 -55.57 -8.81 -23.98
C GLY A 513 -55.93 -8.61 -22.50
N ALA A 514 -55.08 -8.97 -21.53
CA ALA A 514 -55.29 -8.73 -20.13
C ALA A 514 -54.45 -7.54 -19.64
N GLN A 515 -55.03 -6.67 -18.83
CA GLN A 515 -54.31 -5.56 -18.23
C GLN A 515 -53.48 -6.04 -17.05
N LEU A 516 -52.15 -5.85 -17.14
CA LEU A 516 -51.21 -6.09 -16.03
C LEU A 516 -50.85 -4.77 -15.37
N LEU A 517 -50.77 -4.79 -14.05
CA LEU A 517 -50.26 -3.71 -13.20
C LEU A 517 -49.21 -4.28 -12.26
N GLY A 518 -48.16 -3.55 -12.03
CA GLY A 518 -47.12 -3.92 -11.03
C GLY A 518 -46.49 -2.70 -10.44
N GLY A 519 -46.07 -2.75 -9.18
CA GLY A 519 -45.41 -1.62 -8.56
C GLY A 519 -45.43 -1.62 -7.03
N SER A 520 -45.08 -0.46 -6.49
CA SER A 520 -44.97 -0.27 -5.02
C SER A 520 -46.32 -0.50 -4.33
N VAL A 521 -46.25 -0.94 -3.06
CA VAL A 521 -47.46 -1.18 -2.23
C VAL A 521 -48.39 0.06 -2.22
N ARG A 522 -47.82 1.26 -2.08
CA ARG A 522 -48.54 2.53 -2.07
C ARG A 522 -49.30 2.77 -3.39
N TYR A 523 -48.65 2.52 -4.52
CA TYR A 523 -49.26 2.65 -5.84
C TYR A 523 -50.38 1.63 -6.02
N MET A 524 -50.14 0.38 -5.71
CA MET A 524 -51.15 -0.67 -5.88
C MET A 524 -52.35 -0.50 -4.95
N ALA A 525 -52.14 -0.01 -3.73
CA ALA A 525 -53.23 0.35 -2.81
C ALA A 525 -54.14 1.49 -3.35
N SER A 526 -53.60 2.35 -4.21
CA SER A 526 -54.41 3.37 -4.90
C SER A 526 -55.22 2.84 -6.08
N GLN A 527 -54.84 1.67 -6.60
CA GLN A 527 -55.49 1.05 -7.77
C GLN A 527 -56.46 -0.08 -7.40
N LEU A 528 -56.21 -0.77 -6.26
CA LEU A 528 -56.89 -1.96 -5.83
C LEU A 528 -57.10 -1.96 -4.31
N ALA A 529 -58.22 -2.53 -3.85
CA ALA A 529 -58.37 -2.87 -2.43
C ALA A 529 -57.45 -4.06 -2.10
N LEU A 530 -56.41 -3.80 -1.32
CA LEU A 530 -55.46 -4.83 -0.89
C LEU A 530 -56.02 -5.65 0.28
N PRO A 531 -55.89 -6.98 0.29
CA PRO A 531 -56.17 -7.79 1.48
C PRO A 531 -55.26 -7.39 2.65
N GLN A 532 -55.79 -7.22 3.85
CA GLN A 532 -55.04 -6.85 5.07
C GLN A 532 -53.86 -7.77 5.35
N GLU A 533 -54.00 -9.06 5.02
CA GLU A 533 -52.89 -10.03 5.19
C GLU A 533 -51.72 -9.73 4.25
N MET A 534 -52.01 -9.31 3.00
CA MET A 534 -50.97 -8.97 2.02
C MET A 534 -50.24 -7.69 2.41
N GLU A 535 -50.96 -6.69 2.97
CA GLU A 535 -50.35 -5.47 3.50
C GLU A 535 -49.42 -5.77 4.66
N LYS A 536 -49.87 -6.62 5.60
CA LYS A 536 -48.98 -7.05 6.74
C LYS A 536 -47.75 -7.77 6.26
N GLN A 537 -47.86 -8.64 5.26
CA GLN A 537 -46.70 -9.35 4.68
C GLN A 537 -45.77 -8.37 3.96
N ALA A 538 -46.31 -7.40 3.20
CA ALA A 538 -45.48 -6.37 2.56
C ALA A 538 -44.76 -5.49 3.61
N ASP A 539 -45.45 -5.13 4.69
CA ASP A 539 -44.83 -4.37 5.79
C ASP A 539 -43.73 -5.18 6.50
N ALA A 540 -43.98 -6.46 6.76
CA ALA A 540 -42.98 -7.35 7.38
C ALA A 540 -41.72 -7.49 6.50
N LEU A 541 -41.91 -7.65 5.19
CA LEU A 541 -40.78 -7.69 4.23
C LEU A 541 -40.03 -6.36 4.15
N SER A 542 -40.78 -5.24 4.16
CA SER A 542 -40.16 -3.91 4.21
C SER A 542 -39.37 -3.69 5.50
N GLN A 543 -39.85 -4.22 6.64
CA GLN A 543 -39.14 -4.21 7.92
C GLN A 543 -37.90 -5.11 7.91
N ALA A 544 -37.90 -6.16 7.07
CA ALA A 544 -36.75 -7.02 6.85
C ALA A 544 -35.73 -6.45 5.81
N GLY A 545 -35.94 -5.20 5.34
CA GLY A 545 -35.03 -4.55 4.40
C GLY A 545 -35.25 -4.94 2.94
N LYS A 546 -36.37 -5.58 2.60
CA LYS A 546 -36.71 -5.99 1.25
C LYS A 546 -37.67 -4.98 0.58
N THR A 547 -37.66 -4.93 -0.73
CA THR A 547 -38.58 -4.10 -1.54
C THR A 547 -39.74 -4.94 -2.06
N PRO A 548 -40.93 -4.87 -1.43
CA PRO A 548 -42.12 -5.61 -1.89
C PRO A 548 -42.74 -4.90 -3.11
N LEU A 549 -42.94 -5.67 -4.16
CA LEU A 549 -43.66 -5.27 -5.39
C LEU A 549 -44.91 -6.10 -5.53
N LEU A 550 -46.07 -5.46 -5.73
CA LEU A 550 -47.36 -6.13 -5.94
C LEU A 550 -47.65 -6.19 -7.42
N PHE A 551 -48.26 -7.29 -7.86
CA PHE A 551 -48.68 -7.53 -9.23
C PHE A 551 -50.15 -7.90 -9.30
N ALA A 552 -50.84 -7.39 -10.33
CA ALA A 552 -52.27 -7.64 -10.55
C ALA A 552 -52.57 -7.84 -12.03
N LYS A 553 -53.65 -8.61 -12.33
CA LYS A 553 -54.14 -8.90 -13.65
C LYS A 553 -55.64 -8.62 -13.69
N ASN A 554 -56.09 -7.75 -14.60
CA ASN A 554 -57.51 -7.34 -14.76
C ASN A 554 -58.17 -6.93 -13.43
N GLY A 555 -57.50 -6.19 -12.59
CA GLY A 555 -58.01 -5.73 -11.30
C GLY A 555 -58.00 -6.80 -10.19
N ARG A 556 -57.53 -8.02 -10.45
CA ARG A 556 -57.31 -9.06 -9.44
C ARG A 556 -55.84 -9.09 -8.99
N LEU A 557 -55.61 -9.03 -7.72
CA LEU A 557 -54.23 -9.18 -7.15
C LEU A 557 -53.72 -10.60 -7.44
N LEU A 558 -52.50 -10.71 -8.00
CA LEU A 558 -51.82 -11.99 -8.24
C LEU A 558 -50.91 -12.35 -7.06
N GLY A 559 -50.28 -11.37 -6.44
CA GLY A 559 -49.36 -11.61 -5.32
C GLY A 559 -48.33 -10.52 -5.15
N LEU A 560 -47.33 -10.85 -4.34
CA LEU A 560 -46.24 -10.00 -3.98
C LEU A 560 -44.89 -10.67 -4.35
N ILE A 561 -43.99 -9.92 -4.92
CA ILE A 561 -42.60 -10.32 -5.16
C ILE A 561 -41.71 -9.38 -4.36
N ALA A 562 -40.86 -9.93 -3.47
CA ALA A 562 -39.89 -9.15 -2.74
C ALA A 562 -38.54 -9.24 -3.43
N VAL A 563 -37.94 -8.06 -3.66
CA VAL A 563 -36.59 -7.94 -4.23
C VAL A 563 -35.69 -7.27 -3.20
N ALA A 564 -34.50 -7.80 -3.01
CA ALA A 564 -33.51 -7.20 -2.13
C ALA A 564 -32.09 -7.36 -2.71
N ASP A 565 -31.23 -6.46 -2.35
CA ASP A 565 -29.79 -6.60 -2.57
C ASP A 565 -29.25 -7.52 -1.48
N ALA A 566 -28.88 -8.74 -1.85
CA ALA A 566 -28.51 -9.79 -0.91
C ALA A 566 -27.17 -9.50 -0.23
N ILE A 567 -27.11 -9.74 1.08
CA ILE A 567 -25.84 -9.68 1.83
C ILE A 567 -24.95 -10.82 1.31
N LYS A 568 -23.69 -10.50 0.99
CA LYS A 568 -22.69 -11.52 0.59
C LYS A 568 -22.53 -12.53 1.73
N PRO A 569 -22.48 -13.83 1.46
CA PRO A 569 -22.42 -14.87 2.50
C PRO A 569 -21.26 -14.70 3.48
N GLU A 570 -20.14 -14.16 2.99
CA GLU A 570 -18.93 -13.96 3.78
C GLU A 570 -18.92 -12.63 4.56
N SER A 571 -19.81 -11.67 4.29
CA SER A 571 -19.79 -10.35 4.94
C SER A 571 -19.95 -10.40 6.46
N PRO A 572 -20.87 -11.21 7.04
CA PRO A 572 -20.98 -11.33 8.50
C PRO A 572 -19.72 -11.88 9.15
N GLU A 573 -19.04 -12.80 8.49
CA GLU A 573 -17.78 -13.38 8.97
C GLU A 573 -16.64 -12.34 8.93
N ALA A 574 -16.51 -11.57 7.83
CA ALA A 574 -15.53 -10.51 7.70
C ALA A 574 -15.71 -9.44 8.80
N ILE A 575 -16.96 -9.02 9.04
CA ILE A 575 -17.31 -8.04 10.08
C ILE A 575 -16.98 -8.61 11.48
N ARG A 576 -17.29 -9.87 11.72
CA ARG A 576 -16.94 -10.56 12.98
C ARG A 576 -15.42 -10.58 13.21
N GLN A 577 -14.62 -10.82 12.16
CA GLN A 577 -13.17 -10.79 12.25
C GLN A 577 -12.66 -9.38 12.55
N LEU A 578 -13.17 -8.34 11.89
CA LEU A 578 -12.82 -6.94 12.17
C LEU A 578 -13.09 -6.57 13.63
N ARG A 579 -14.27 -6.92 14.14
CA ARG A 579 -14.62 -6.72 15.56
C ARG A 579 -13.72 -7.52 16.50
N GLY A 580 -13.33 -8.74 16.10
CA GLY A 580 -12.34 -9.57 16.80
C GLY A 580 -10.98 -8.90 16.94
N MET A 581 -10.58 -8.09 15.95
CA MET A 581 -9.35 -7.28 15.97
C MET A 581 -9.47 -6.01 16.84
N GLY A 582 -10.63 -5.73 17.45
CA GLY A 582 -10.91 -4.50 18.19
C GLY A 582 -11.17 -3.29 17.29
N ILE A 583 -11.63 -3.54 16.07
CA ILE A 583 -12.01 -2.50 15.10
C ILE A 583 -13.52 -2.30 15.18
N ARG A 584 -13.98 -1.06 15.26
CA ARG A 584 -15.38 -0.70 15.18
C ARG A 584 -15.83 -0.63 13.73
N VAL A 585 -16.96 -1.26 13.42
CA VAL A 585 -17.48 -1.36 12.05
C VAL A 585 -18.74 -0.55 11.91
N VAL A 586 -18.72 0.42 10.99
CA VAL A 586 -19.81 1.36 10.70
C VAL A 586 -20.31 1.14 9.28
N MET A 587 -21.59 0.92 9.09
CA MET A 587 -22.20 0.84 7.75
C MET A 587 -22.72 2.21 7.32
N LEU A 588 -22.37 2.63 6.11
CA LEU A 588 -22.88 3.83 5.45
C LEU A 588 -23.84 3.45 4.33
N THR A 589 -25.01 4.10 4.27
CA THR A 589 -25.98 3.82 3.20
C THR A 589 -26.91 5.01 2.95
N GLY A 590 -27.33 5.16 1.67
CA GLY A 590 -28.40 6.09 1.29
C GLY A 590 -29.80 5.58 1.61
N ASP A 591 -29.96 4.34 2.06
CA ASP A 591 -31.25 3.76 2.41
C ASP A 591 -31.90 4.47 3.62
N ASN A 592 -33.21 4.27 3.75
CA ASN A 592 -33.95 4.73 4.91
C ASN A 592 -33.48 3.98 6.18
N ALA A 593 -33.70 4.60 7.35
CA ALA A 593 -33.20 4.12 8.63
C ALA A 593 -33.70 2.70 8.99
N ARG A 594 -34.92 2.30 8.58
CA ARG A 594 -35.47 0.97 8.87
C ARG A 594 -34.75 -0.12 8.12
N THR A 595 -34.62 0.05 6.78
CA THR A 595 -33.90 -0.91 5.92
C THR A 595 -32.44 -1.00 6.35
N ALA A 596 -31.78 0.13 6.59
CA ALA A 596 -30.40 0.19 7.03
C ALA A 596 -30.17 -0.55 8.36
N ALA A 597 -31.04 -0.35 9.35
CA ALA A 597 -30.96 -1.03 10.65
C ALA A 597 -31.16 -2.55 10.52
N ALA A 598 -32.07 -3.02 9.65
CA ALA A 598 -32.28 -4.44 9.40
C ALA A 598 -31.03 -5.09 8.78
N ILE A 599 -30.46 -4.49 7.75
CA ILE A 599 -29.25 -4.99 7.08
C ILE A 599 -28.05 -4.92 8.03
N GLY A 600 -27.87 -3.84 8.77
CA GLY A 600 -26.80 -3.68 9.75
C GLY A 600 -26.82 -4.76 10.82
N LYS A 601 -28.03 -5.12 11.33
CA LYS A 601 -28.22 -6.19 12.29
C LYS A 601 -27.88 -7.57 11.72
N LEU A 602 -28.28 -7.83 10.47
CA LEU A 602 -27.98 -9.10 9.78
C LEU A 602 -26.48 -9.21 9.47
N ALA A 603 -25.85 -8.12 9.05
CA ALA A 603 -24.41 -8.08 8.77
C ALA A 603 -23.56 -8.10 10.05
N GLY A 604 -24.10 -7.65 11.20
CA GLY A 604 -23.42 -7.64 12.50
C GLY A 604 -22.50 -6.44 12.72
N VAL A 605 -22.76 -5.30 12.06
CA VAL A 605 -22.02 -4.04 12.26
C VAL A 605 -22.32 -3.44 13.63
N ASP A 606 -21.43 -2.56 14.12
CA ASP A 606 -21.59 -1.88 15.40
C ASP A 606 -22.51 -0.67 15.30
N ASP A 607 -22.42 0.10 14.22
CA ASP A 607 -23.21 1.30 13.97
C ASP A 607 -23.70 1.36 12.52
N VAL A 608 -24.79 2.11 12.31
CA VAL A 608 -25.39 2.34 10.99
C VAL A 608 -25.68 3.82 10.82
N VAL A 609 -25.17 4.40 9.74
CA VAL A 609 -25.51 5.78 9.31
C VAL A 609 -26.33 5.69 8.03
N ALA A 610 -27.63 5.97 8.15
CA ALA A 610 -28.63 5.85 7.11
C ALA A 610 -28.95 7.20 6.45
N GLY A 611 -29.47 7.19 5.23
CA GLY A 611 -29.91 8.38 4.51
C GLY A 611 -28.76 9.29 4.05
N VAL A 612 -27.55 8.74 3.92
CA VAL A 612 -26.37 9.50 3.52
C VAL A 612 -26.32 9.58 2.00
N LEU A 613 -26.47 10.79 1.47
CA LEU A 613 -26.27 11.05 0.03
C LEU A 613 -24.78 10.85 -0.35
N PRO A 614 -24.46 10.59 -1.62
CA PRO A 614 -23.07 10.36 -2.06
C PRO A 614 -22.08 11.43 -1.58
N GLY A 615 -22.42 12.72 -1.72
CA GLY A 615 -21.58 13.83 -1.24
C GLY A 615 -21.50 13.96 0.29
N GLY A 616 -22.40 13.33 1.05
CA GLY A 616 -22.40 13.36 2.51
C GLY A 616 -21.51 12.31 3.16
N LYS A 617 -21.09 11.26 2.43
CA LYS A 617 -20.22 10.19 2.98
C LYS A 617 -18.87 10.74 3.46
N GLU A 618 -18.31 11.70 2.74
CA GLU A 618 -17.07 12.39 3.16
C GLU A 618 -17.19 13.04 4.53
N ALA A 619 -18.28 13.74 4.80
CA ALA A 619 -18.51 14.41 6.08
C ALA A 619 -18.59 13.40 7.23
N VAL A 620 -19.25 12.25 7.02
CA VAL A 620 -19.28 11.14 7.99
C VAL A 620 -17.88 10.61 8.28
N ILE A 621 -17.06 10.42 7.26
CA ILE A 621 -15.66 9.97 7.43
C ILE A 621 -14.87 10.97 8.28
N ARG A 622 -14.97 12.27 7.99
CA ARG A 622 -14.29 13.32 8.76
C ARG A 622 -14.73 13.34 10.22
N GLU A 623 -15.99 13.08 10.49
CA GLU A 623 -16.51 12.97 11.87
C GLU A 623 -15.93 11.75 12.58
N LEU A 624 -15.92 10.58 11.93
CA LEU A 624 -15.32 9.35 12.45
C LEU A 624 -13.83 9.51 12.78
N GLN A 625 -13.09 10.27 11.97
CA GLN A 625 -11.66 10.53 12.19
C GLN A 625 -11.36 11.25 13.52
N LYS A 626 -12.32 11.93 14.12
CA LYS A 626 -12.15 12.52 15.47
C LYS A 626 -11.99 11.47 16.57
N TYR A 627 -12.46 10.24 16.34
CA TYR A 627 -12.39 9.12 17.28
C TYR A 627 -11.22 8.17 17.04
N GLY A 628 -10.61 8.20 15.86
CA GLY A 628 -9.45 7.37 15.53
C GLY A 628 -9.24 7.21 14.03
N PRO A 629 -8.16 6.53 13.61
CA PRO A 629 -7.88 6.28 12.20
C PRO A 629 -8.98 5.46 11.52
N VAL A 630 -9.52 5.98 10.41
CA VAL A 630 -10.64 5.44 9.65
C VAL A 630 -10.18 4.83 8.35
N ALA A 631 -10.62 3.60 8.07
CA ALA A 631 -10.58 3.04 6.72
C ALA A 631 -11.99 3.09 6.11
N MET A 632 -12.13 3.66 4.91
CA MET A 632 -13.36 3.59 4.11
C MET A 632 -13.25 2.47 3.09
N VAL A 633 -14.27 1.62 2.99
CA VAL A 633 -14.35 0.53 2.01
C VAL A 633 -15.56 0.77 1.11
N GLY A 634 -15.32 0.81 -0.20
CA GLY A 634 -16.34 1.01 -1.21
C GLY A 634 -15.96 0.39 -2.56
N ASP A 635 -16.91 0.28 -3.49
CA ASP A 635 -16.72 -0.37 -4.80
C ASP A 635 -16.89 0.60 -5.97
N GLY A 636 -17.45 1.79 -5.75
CA GLY A 636 -17.98 2.64 -6.80
C GLY A 636 -17.41 4.04 -6.90
N ILE A 637 -17.76 4.69 -8.01
CA ILE A 637 -17.48 6.09 -8.32
C ILE A 637 -18.06 7.02 -7.24
N ASN A 638 -19.19 6.64 -6.67
CA ASN A 638 -19.90 7.42 -5.65
C ASN A 638 -19.13 7.50 -4.32
N ASP A 639 -18.20 6.59 -4.07
CA ASP A 639 -17.43 6.51 -2.84
C ASP A 639 -16.07 7.20 -2.95
N ALA A 640 -15.64 7.60 -4.15
CA ALA A 640 -14.32 8.20 -4.39
C ALA A 640 -14.00 9.39 -3.47
N PRO A 641 -14.91 10.34 -3.19
CA PRO A 641 -14.65 11.41 -2.23
C PRO A 641 -14.42 10.89 -0.81
N ALA A 642 -15.20 9.90 -0.36
CA ALA A 642 -15.08 9.30 0.96
C ALA A 642 -13.81 8.44 1.10
N LEU A 643 -13.44 7.68 0.04
CA LEU A 643 -12.20 6.92 -0.03
C LEU A 643 -10.98 7.83 0.10
N THR A 644 -10.98 8.97 -0.61
CA THR A 644 -9.89 9.95 -0.56
C THR A 644 -9.82 10.67 0.78
N ALA A 645 -10.95 10.93 1.44
CA ALA A 645 -11.01 11.64 2.71
C ALA A 645 -10.59 10.78 3.91
N ALA A 646 -10.72 9.46 3.82
CA ALA A 646 -10.34 8.53 4.88
C ALA A 646 -8.81 8.49 5.10
N ASP A 647 -8.37 8.03 6.27
CA ASP A 647 -6.94 7.76 6.53
C ASP A 647 -6.42 6.61 5.65
N THR A 648 -7.33 5.74 5.22
CA THR A 648 -7.07 4.67 4.25
C THR A 648 -8.32 4.42 3.41
N GLY A 649 -8.26 4.69 2.12
CA GLY A 649 -9.29 4.27 1.17
C GLY A 649 -9.03 2.86 0.68
N ILE A 650 -10.03 1.98 0.72
CA ILE A 650 -9.97 0.58 0.28
C ILE A 650 -11.03 0.36 -0.81
N ALA A 651 -10.60 0.17 -2.04
CA ALA A 651 -11.48 -0.23 -3.13
C ALA A 651 -11.64 -1.76 -3.15
N ILE A 652 -12.88 -2.25 -3.25
CA ILE A 652 -13.20 -3.67 -3.29
C ILE A 652 -13.69 -4.08 -4.68
N GLY A 653 -13.14 -5.19 -5.20
CA GLY A 653 -13.38 -5.64 -6.57
C GLY A 653 -12.58 -4.84 -7.61
N ALA A 654 -12.35 -5.42 -8.77
CA ALA A 654 -11.70 -4.74 -9.89
C ALA A 654 -12.64 -3.70 -10.57
N GLY A 655 -13.38 -2.94 -9.74
CA GLY A 655 -14.45 -2.02 -10.12
C GLY A 655 -13.99 -0.85 -11.00
N ALA A 656 -14.73 0.25 -10.96
CA ALA A 656 -14.45 1.42 -11.79
C ALA A 656 -13.03 1.98 -11.58
N ASP A 657 -12.35 2.32 -12.67
CA ASP A 657 -11.00 2.92 -12.65
C ASP A 657 -10.90 4.11 -11.68
N VAL A 658 -11.98 4.88 -11.52
CA VAL A 658 -12.06 6.03 -10.60
C VAL A 658 -11.97 5.62 -9.12
N ALA A 659 -12.57 4.49 -8.72
CA ALA A 659 -12.45 3.99 -7.34
C ALA A 659 -11.03 3.46 -7.08
N ILE A 660 -10.45 2.79 -8.08
CA ILE A 660 -9.06 2.36 -8.03
C ILE A 660 -8.14 3.57 -7.86
N ASP A 661 -8.35 4.67 -8.60
CA ASP A 661 -7.51 5.87 -8.49
C ASP A 661 -7.64 6.59 -7.15
N ALA A 662 -8.83 6.60 -6.55
CA ALA A 662 -9.11 7.27 -5.28
C ALA A 662 -8.62 6.47 -4.04
N ALA A 663 -8.50 5.15 -4.14
CA ALA A 663 -8.17 4.28 -3.01
C ALA A 663 -6.66 4.18 -2.76
N ASP A 664 -6.27 3.91 -1.51
CA ASP A 664 -4.91 3.58 -1.06
C ASP A 664 -4.60 2.09 -1.20
N VAL A 665 -5.63 1.26 -1.04
CA VAL A 665 -5.56 -0.20 -1.13
C VAL A 665 -6.60 -0.68 -2.12
N VAL A 666 -6.20 -1.56 -3.03
CA VAL A 666 -7.09 -2.18 -4.01
C VAL A 666 -7.19 -3.67 -3.73
N LEU A 667 -8.40 -4.15 -3.51
CA LEU A 667 -8.70 -5.56 -3.34
C LEU A 667 -9.22 -6.09 -4.69
N MET A 668 -8.45 -6.99 -5.30
CA MET A 668 -8.76 -7.54 -6.63
C MET A 668 -10.01 -8.42 -6.63
N LYS A 669 -10.30 -9.05 -5.49
CA LYS A 669 -11.50 -9.85 -5.28
C LYS A 669 -12.65 -9.00 -4.78
N SER A 670 -13.86 -9.42 -5.09
CA SER A 670 -15.07 -8.77 -4.58
C SER A 670 -15.50 -9.31 -3.19
N THR A 671 -14.59 -9.92 -2.43
CA THR A 671 -14.89 -10.48 -1.09
C THR A 671 -14.50 -9.54 0.03
N LEU A 672 -15.42 -9.34 0.98
CA LEU A 672 -15.17 -8.51 2.15
C LEU A 672 -14.12 -9.12 3.10
N LEU A 673 -13.83 -10.43 3.01
CA LEU A 673 -12.80 -11.10 3.81
C LEU A 673 -11.38 -10.57 3.54
N ASP A 674 -11.15 -9.94 2.40
CA ASP A 674 -9.86 -9.35 2.07
C ASP A 674 -9.58 -8.07 2.89
N VAL A 675 -10.59 -7.40 3.43
CA VAL A 675 -10.43 -6.24 4.31
C VAL A 675 -9.73 -6.60 5.63
N PRO A 676 -10.25 -7.56 6.45
CA PRO A 676 -9.52 -8.02 7.62
C PRO A 676 -8.15 -8.65 7.26
N ALA A 677 -8.02 -9.30 6.10
CA ALA A 677 -6.75 -9.85 5.64
C ALA A 677 -5.71 -8.75 5.35
N ALA A 678 -6.10 -7.65 4.69
CA ALA A 678 -5.25 -6.49 4.43
C ALA A 678 -4.78 -5.83 5.75
N ILE A 679 -5.69 -5.63 6.69
CA ILE A 679 -5.36 -5.05 8.00
C ILE A 679 -4.43 -5.97 8.79
N ARG A 680 -4.65 -7.28 8.75
CA ARG A 680 -3.79 -8.28 9.42
C ARG A 680 -2.39 -8.29 8.84
N LEU A 681 -2.26 -8.27 7.52
CA LEU A 681 -0.98 -8.16 6.83
C LEU A 681 -0.24 -6.88 7.21
N SER A 682 -0.93 -5.75 7.20
CA SER A 682 -0.36 -4.45 7.55
C SER A 682 0.09 -4.40 9.01
N ARG A 683 -0.70 -4.94 9.96
CA ARG A 683 -0.30 -5.06 11.36
C ARG A 683 0.91 -5.97 11.55
N ALA A 684 0.98 -7.08 10.79
CA ALA A 684 2.15 -7.96 10.79
C ALA A 684 3.39 -7.25 10.24
N ALA A 685 3.26 -6.49 9.15
CA ALA A 685 4.34 -5.70 8.58
C ALA A 685 4.83 -4.61 9.55
N LEU A 686 3.94 -3.87 10.20
CA LEU A 686 4.27 -2.87 11.22
C LEU A 686 5.03 -3.49 12.40
N ARG A 687 4.55 -4.61 12.93
CA ARG A 687 5.24 -5.34 14.00
C ARG A 687 6.64 -5.75 13.56
N ASN A 688 6.76 -6.28 12.36
CA ASN A 688 8.03 -6.68 11.78
C ASN A 688 8.99 -5.49 11.63
N ILE A 689 8.50 -4.31 11.22
CA ILE A 689 9.30 -3.08 11.15
C ILE A 689 9.81 -2.69 12.55
N HIS A 690 8.96 -2.72 13.58
CA HIS A 690 9.38 -2.42 14.94
C HIS A 690 10.42 -3.40 15.47
N GLU A 691 10.24 -4.71 15.21
CA GLU A 691 11.22 -5.74 15.55
C GLU A 691 12.55 -5.51 14.82
N ASN A 692 12.51 -5.17 13.53
CA ASN A 692 13.69 -4.86 12.73
C ASN A 692 14.44 -3.62 13.27
N LEU A 693 13.72 -2.57 13.63
CA LEU A 693 14.30 -1.38 14.26
C LEU A 693 14.92 -1.70 15.63
N PHE A 694 14.24 -2.50 16.45
CA PHE A 694 14.78 -2.97 17.72
C PHE A 694 16.10 -3.71 17.51
N TRP A 695 16.18 -4.68 16.61
CA TRP A 695 17.40 -5.41 16.31
C TRP A 695 18.49 -4.50 15.74
N ALA A 696 18.14 -3.52 14.90
CA ALA A 696 19.12 -2.58 14.35
C ALA A 696 19.75 -1.66 15.42
N PHE A 697 19.02 -1.35 16.50
CA PHE A 697 19.50 -0.48 17.56
C PHE A 697 20.17 -1.20 18.72
N ILE A 698 19.67 -2.37 19.12
CA ILE A 698 20.13 -3.03 20.36
C ILE A 698 21.62 -3.39 20.32
N TYR A 699 22.13 -3.80 19.14
CA TYR A 699 23.55 -4.08 18.95
C TYR A 699 24.42 -2.83 19.21
N ASN A 700 23.94 -1.65 18.79
CA ASN A 700 24.65 -0.39 19.03
C ASN A 700 24.58 0.06 20.49
N VAL A 701 23.40 -0.07 21.12
CA VAL A 701 23.18 0.30 22.53
C VAL A 701 24.10 -0.49 23.48
N ILE A 702 24.26 -1.78 23.21
CA ILE A 702 25.14 -2.65 24.00
C ILE A 702 26.61 -2.50 23.55
N GLY A 703 26.82 -2.44 22.23
CA GLY A 703 28.15 -2.49 21.63
C GLY A 703 28.98 -1.22 21.84
N ILE A 704 28.36 -0.03 21.78
CA ILE A 704 29.12 1.24 21.94
C ILE A 704 29.74 1.38 23.32
N PRO A 705 29.07 1.17 24.48
CA PRO A 705 29.68 1.19 25.78
C PRO A 705 30.79 0.16 25.93
N LEU A 706 30.59 -1.05 25.39
CA LEU A 706 31.59 -2.13 25.43
C LEU A 706 32.83 -1.76 24.61
N ALA A 707 32.65 -1.20 23.41
CA ALA A 707 33.73 -0.73 22.53
C ALA A 707 34.48 0.46 23.12
N ALA A 708 33.74 1.40 23.71
CA ALA A 708 34.33 2.55 24.41
C ALA A 708 35.17 2.16 25.65
N GLY A 709 35.04 0.91 26.10
CA GLY A 709 35.87 0.41 27.22
C GLY A 709 35.26 0.68 28.58
N VAL A 710 33.95 0.95 28.71
CA VAL A 710 33.31 1.18 30.03
C VAL A 710 33.51 -0.01 30.97
N PHE A 711 33.61 -1.22 30.43
CA PHE A 711 33.76 -2.46 31.20
C PHE A 711 35.22 -3.00 31.26
N VAL A 712 36.22 -2.21 30.88
CA VAL A 712 37.64 -2.58 30.93
C VAL A 712 38.04 -2.98 32.33
N GLY A 713 37.51 -2.31 33.39
CA GLY A 713 37.77 -2.69 34.77
C GLY A 713 37.29 -4.09 35.18
N LEU A 714 36.35 -4.68 34.40
CA LEU A 714 35.89 -6.06 34.55
C LEU A 714 36.59 -7.04 33.60
N GLY A 715 37.67 -6.60 32.92
CA GLY A 715 38.40 -7.41 31.94
C GLY A 715 37.68 -7.56 30.57
N LEU A 716 36.53 -6.88 30.36
CA LEU A 716 35.78 -6.97 29.11
C LEU A 716 36.22 -5.87 28.16
N THR A 717 36.81 -6.27 27.04
CA THR A 717 37.22 -5.36 25.95
C THR A 717 36.66 -5.89 24.62
N LEU A 718 36.19 -4.99 23.78
CA LEU A 718 35.76 -5.34 22.44
C LEU A 718 36.86 -5.04 21.42
N ASN A 719 37.31 -6.07 20.71
CA ASN A 719 38.18 -5.88 19.55
C ASN A 719 37.35 -5.38 18.36
N PRO A 720 37.86 -4.44 17.53
CA PRO A 720 37.17 -3.98 16.30
C PRO A 720 36.68 -5.08 15.38
N MET A 721 37.37 -6.21 15.30
CA MET A 721 36.98 -7.40 14.51
C MET A 721 35.60 -7.95 14.94
N TYR A 722 35.41 -8.17 16.26
CA TYR A 722 34.12 -8.69 16.77
C TYR A 722 32.98 -7.67 16.56
N GLY A 723 33.32 -6.37 16.62
CA GLY A 723 32.39 -5.30 16.26
C GLY A 723 31.90 -5.42 14.81
N ALA A 724 32.81 -5.60 13.85
CA ALA A 724 32.46 -5.77 12.44
C ALA A 724 31.64 -7.05 12.17
N ALA A 725 31.96 -8.15 12.86
CA ALA A 725 31.20 -9.40 12.77
C ALA A 725 29.76 -9.24 13.30
N ALA A 726 29.58 -8.59 14.46
CA ALA A 726 28.28 -8.31 15.06
C ALA A 726 27.40 -7.45 14.14
N MET A 727 27.99 -6.46 13.48
CA MET A 727 27.28 -5.60 12.53
C MET A 727 26.80 -6.37 11.29
N SER A 728 27.61 -7.28 10.76
CA SER A 728 27.21 -8.13 9.62
C SER A 728 26.04 -9.05 10.01
N LEU A 729 26.06 -9.59 11.24
CA LEU A 729 24.99 -10.42 11.78
C LEU A 729 23.69 -9.63 12.00
N SER A 730 23.78 -8.36 12.44
CA SER A 730 22.61 -7.48 12.60
C SER A 730 21.82 -7.33 11.30
N SER A 731 22.50 -7.07 10.18
CA SER A 731 21.83 -6.97 8.87
C SER A 731 21.15 -8.28 8.45
N PHE A 732 21.80 -9.42 8.72
CA PHE A 732 21.22 -10.74 8.47
C PHE A 732 19.95 -10.99 9.31
N CYS A 733 19.95 -10.62 10.59
CA CYS A 733 18.79 -10.76 11.47
C CYS A 733 17.60 -9.94 10.96
N VAL A 734 17.80 -8.69 10.58
CA VAL A 734 16.77 -7.81 10.06
C VAL A 734 16.10 -8.39 8.81
N VAL A 735 16.90 -8.86 7.84
CA VAL A 735 16.34 -9.41 6.60
C VAL A 735 15.64 -10.75 6.85
N SER A 736 16.24 -11.63 7.67
CA SER A 736 15.62 -12.91 8.02
C SER A 736 14.29 -12.71 8.73
N ASN A 737 14.19 -11.70 9.61
CA ASN A 737 12.94 -11.35 10.25
C ASN A 737 11.90 -10.84 9.24
N ALA A 738 12.30 -9.97 8.30
CA ALA A 738 11.38 -9.48 7.28
C ALA A 738 10.83 -10.61 6.37
N LEU A 739 11.66 -11.59 6.02
CA LEU A 739 11.23 -12.74 5.23
C LEU A 739 10.21 -13.63 5.96
N ARG A 740 10.08 -13.55 7.29
CA ARG A 740 9.02 -14.24 8.06
C ARG A 740 7.61 -13.80 7.65
N LEU A 741 7.46 -12.59 7.06
CA LEU A 741 6.16 -12.14 6.54
C LEU A 741 5.61 -13.06 5.45
N ASN A 742 6.44 -13.78 4.71
CA ASN A 742 5.99 -14.78 3.74
C ASN A 742 5.22 -15.96 4.39
N LEU A 743 5.36 -16.14 5.70
CA LEU A 743 4.67 -17.17 6.48
C LEU A 743 3.37 -16.64 7.14
N CYS A 744 3.02 -15.38 6.88
CA CYS A 744 1.82 -14.76 7.46
C CYS A 744 0.55 -15.42 6.90
N ARG A 745 -0.32 -15.90 7.79
CA ARG A 745 -1.61 -16.49 7.43
C ARG A 745 -2.67 -15.40 7.43
N LEU A 746 -2.99 -14.87 6.24
CA LEU A 746 -3.84 -13.69 6.10
C LEU A 746 -5.30 -13.92 6.50
N TYR A 747 -5.81 -15.14 6.27
CA TYR A 747 -7.21 -15.50 6.49
C TYR A 747 -7.47 -16.28 7.81
N ASP A 748 -6.44 -16.44 8.67
CA ASP A 748 -6.57 -17.14 9.96
C ASP A 748 -6.69 -16.10 11.11
N PRO A 749 -7.88 -15.98 11.75
CA PRO A 749 -8.12 -15.00 12.82
C PRO A 749 -7.56 -15.42 14.20
N LYS A 750 -6.99 -16.63 14.36
CA LYS A 750 -6.58 -17.17 15.66
C LYS A 750 -5.53 -16.34 16.40
N HIS A 751 -4.73 -15.57 15.66
CA HIS A 751 -3.65 -14.76 16.23
C HIS A 751 -3.94 -13.27 16.22
N ASP A 752 -5.22 -12.89 16.00
CA ASP A 752 -5.60 -11.48 16.03
C ASP A 752 -5.53 -10.92 17.45
N HIS A 753 -4.89 -9.77 17.59
CA HIS A 753 -4.83 -9.05 18.86
C HIS A 753 -5.89 -7.95 18.85
N LYS A 754 -6.68 -7.89 19.90
CA LYS A 754 -7.61 -6.78 20.14
C LYS A 754 -6.77 -5.50 20.34
N GLY A 755 -7.11 -4.47 19.57
CA GLY A 755 -6.64 -3.11 19.85
C GLY A 755 -7.25 -2.59 21.16
N ASP A 756 -6.71 -1.46 21.66
CA ASP A 756 -7.30 -0.78 22.81
C ASP A 756 -8.74 -0.37 22.48
N PRO A 757 -9.69 -0.47 23.43
CA PRO A 757 -11.07 -0.10 23.18
C PRO A 757 -11.19 1.35 22.75
N LEU A 758 -12.03 1.61 21.75
CA LEU A 758 -12.40 2.99 21.38
C LEU A 758 -13.40 3.53 22.41
N PRO A 759 -13.44 4.86 22.64
CA PRO A 759 -14.54 5.48 23.36
C PRO A 759 -15.87 5.13 22.71
N GLU A 760 -16.91 4.92 23.49
CA GLU A 760 -18.26 4.75 22.96
C GLU A 760 -18.71 6.07 22.32
N PHE A 761 -19.19 5.98 21.08
CA PHE A 761 -19.81 7.10 20.38
C PHE A 761 -21.06 6.61 19.64
N HIS A 762 -22.09 7.47 19.56
CA HIS A 762 -23.34 7.19 18.84
C HIS A 762 -23.51 8.26 17.75
N LEU A 763 -23.02 7.97 16.56
CA LEU A 763 -23.06 8.88 15.41
C LEU A 763 -24.49 9.20 14.95
N ALA A 764 -25.41 8.23 15.07
CA ALA A 764 -26.78 8.40 14.61
C ALA A 764 -27.53 9.54 15.32
N ASP A 765 -27.17 9.85 16.56
CA ASP A 765 -27.81 10.91 17.33
C ASP A 765 -27.16 12.27 17.07
N GLN A 766 -25.83 12.32 16.90
CA GLN A 766 -25.10 13.56 16.65
C GLN A 766 -25.33 14.12 15.25
N MET A 767 -25.42 13.26 14.23
CA MET A 767 -25.72 13.71 12.85
C MET A 767 -27.18 14.12 12.64
N LYS A 768 -28.11 13.69 13.52
CA LYS A 768 -29.49 14.20 13.51
C LYS A 768 -29.56 15.62 14.03
N GLU A 769 -28.71 16.01 14.98
CA GLU A 769 -28.64 17.39 15.46
C GLU A 769 -28.04 18.34 14.41
N GLU A 770 -27.06 17.90 13.59
CA GLU A 770 -26.49 18.76 12.53
C GLU A 770 -27.34 18.75 11.24
N ALA A 771 -28.05 17.66 10.91
CA ALA A 771 -28.85 17.53 9.69
C ALA A 771 -30.25 18.16 9.77
N THR A 772 -30.67 18.70 10.92
CA THR A 772 -32.05 19.09 11.15
C THR A 772 -32.31 20.60 11.19
N MET A 773 -31.36 21.44 10.85
CA MET A 773 -31.63 22.87 10.80
C MET A 773 -31.52 23.46 9.39
N THR A 774 -32.25 22.91 8.45
CA THR A 774 -32.54 23.61 7.20
C THR A 774 -33.95 24.17 7.28
N LYS A 775 -34.10 25.45 6.98
CA LYS A 775 -35.41 26.09 6.80
C LYS A 775 -35.56 26.56 5.36
N THR A 776 -36.70 26.30 4.74
CA THR A 776 -37.01 26.74 3.38
C THR A 776 -37.91 27.93 3.43
N LEU A 777 -37.47 29.06 2.88
CA LEU A 777 -38.27 30.28 2.74
C LEU A 777 -38.87 30.33 1.33
N HIS A 778 -40.13 30.58 1.23
CA HIS A 778 -40.80 30.88 -0.05
C HIS A 778 -40.74 32.38 -0.31
N VAL A 779 -39.97 32.80 -1.32
CA VAL A 779 -39.64 34.21 -1.59
C VAL A 779 -40.22 34.64 -2.92
N LYS A 780 -41.10 35.63 -2.91
CA LYS A 780 -41.63 36.26 -4.13
C LYS A 780 -40.81 37.50 -4.49
N GLY A 781 -40.70 37.74 -5.81
CA GLY A 781 -40.01 38.93 -6.35
C GLY A 781 -38.61 38.70 -6.82
N MET A 782 -38.03 37.50 -6.65
CA MET A 782 -36.75 37.12 -7.29
C MET A 782 -36.95 36.84 -8.78
N MET A 783 -36.29 37.58 -9.68
CA MET A 783 -36.45 37.46 -11.13
C MET A 783 -35.14 37.04 -11.86
N CYS A 784 -34.03 36.98 -11.23
CA CYS A 784 -32.74 36.64 -11.86
C CYS A 784 -31.66 36.25 -10.83
N GLY A 785 -30.53 35.77 -11.29
CA GLY A 785 -29.42 35.37 -10.43
C GLY A 785 -28.79 36.48 -9.56
N HIS A 786 -29.02 37.77 -9.89
CA HIS A 786 -28.62 38.87 -9.02
C HIS A 786 -29.54 38.97 -7.79
N CYS A 787 -30.82 38.65 -7.96
CA CYS A 787 -31.80 38.59 -6.85
C CYS A 787 -31.43 37.44 -5.90
N GLU A 788 -31.05 36.28 -6.45
CA GLU A 788 -30.54 35.12 -5.65
C GLU A 788 -29.34 35.50 -4.78
N ALA A 789 -28.32 36.12 -5.41
CA ALA A 789 -27.13 36.55 -4.71
C ALA A 789 -27.42 37.55 -3.58
N ARG A 790 -28.44 38.41 -3.78
CA ARG A 790 -28.83 39.42 -2.78
C ARG A 790 -29.56 38.77 -1.62
N VAL A 791 -30.52 37.89 -1.88
CA VAL A 791 -31.24 37.11 -0.85
C VAL A 791 -30.28 36.20 -0.10
N LYS A 792 -29.41 35.50 -0.80
CA LYS A 792 -28.34 34.66 -0.20
C LYS A 792 -27.49 35.46 0.80
N LYS A 793 -26.96 36.61 0.37
CA LYS A 793 -26.11 37.47 1.19
C LYS A 793 -26.81 37.99 2.41
N ALA A 794 -28.10 38.33 2.29
CA ALA A 794 -28.91 38.81 3.40
C ALA A 794 -29.15 37.72 4.43
N LEU A 795 -29.40 36.48 4.01
CA LEU A 795 -29.60 35.34 4.89
C LEU A 795 -28.28 34.89 5.55
N GLU A 796 -27.19 34.88 4.82
CA GLU A 796 -25.87 34.54 5.37
C GLU A 796 -25.31 35.58 6.35
N ALA A 797 -25.86 36.81 6.37
CA ALA A 797 -25.51 37.82 7.35
C ALA A 797 -26.25 37.66 8.71
N VAL A 798 -27.21 36.75 8.81
CA VAL A 798 -27.94 36.46 10.05
C VAL A 798 -27.11 35.55 10.95
N ASP A 799 -26.90 35.93 12.20
CA ASP A 799 -26.19 35.15 13.17
C ASP A 799 -26.87 33.78 13.42
N GLY A 800 -26.19 32.71 13.15
CA GLY A 800 -26.70 31.35 13.21
C GLY A 800 -27.01 30.73 11.84
N VAL A 801 -26.83 31.46 10.75
CA VAL A 801 -26.92 30.92 9.38
C VAL A 801 -25.53 30.52 8.89
N GLN A 802 -25.39 29.25 8.49
CA GLN A 802 -24.16 28.70 7.96
C GLN A 802 -24.01 28.96 6.46
N SER A 803 -25.10 28.73 5.72
CA SER A 803 -25.17 28.99 4.28
C SER A 803 -26.63 29.19 3.83
N ALA A 804 -26.80 29.85 2.71
CA ALA A 804 -28.09 29.99 2.07
C ALA A 804 -27.99 29.76 0.54
N VAL A 805 -28.98 29.07 -0.03
CA VAL A 805 -29.10 28.85 -1.47
C VAL A 805 -30.46 29.34 -1.91
N ALA A 806 -30.50 30.39 -2.74
CA ALA A 806 -31.73 30.95 -3.30
C ALA A 806 -31.86 30.52 -4.74
N ASP A 807 -33.11 30.21 -5.16
CA ASP A 807 -33.49 29.83 -6.54
C ASP A 807 -34.68 30.70 -6.97
N HIS A 808 -34.45 31.56 -7.97
CA HIS A 808 -35.46 32.47 -8.48
C HIS A 808 -36.51 31.72 -9.35
N THR A 809 -36.16 30.55 -9.91
CA THR A 809 -37.12 29.79 -10.74
C THR A 809 -38.08 28.98 -9.87
N ALA A 810 -37.61 28.49 -8.73
CA ALA A 810 -38.41 27.79 -7.75
C ALA A 810 -39.11 28.78 -6.77
N GLY A 811 -38.66 30.03 -6.69
CA GLY A 811 -39.15 31.00 -5.72
C GLY A 811 -38.82 30.64 -4.27
N THR A 812 -37.71 29.96 -4.04
CA THR A 812 -37.36 29.45 -2.72
C THR A 812 -35.95 29.87 -2.32
N ALA A 813 -35.72 29.99 -1.00
CA ALA A 813 -34.38 30.10 -0.41
C ALA A 813 -34.22 29.06 0.71
N VAL A 814 -33.28 28.11 0.56
CA VAL A 814 -32.98 27.11 1.57
C VAL A 814 -31.81 27.59 2.42
N VAL A 815 -32.02 27.63 3.71
CA VAL A 815 -31.08 28.16 4.70
C VAL A 815 -30.61 26.99 5.59
N THR A 816 -29.31 26.81 5.69
CA THR A 816 -28.68 25.86 6.64
C THR A 816 -28.26 26.62 7.89
N LEU A 817 -28.71 26.19 9.05
CA LEU A 817 -28.53 26.86 10.33
C LEU A 817 -27.53 26.09 11.22
N THR A 818 -26.68 26.85 11.96
CA THR A 818 -25.80 26.31 13.01
C THR A 818 -26.47 26.28 14.38
N LYS A 819 -27.57 27.04 14.56
CA LYS A 819 -28.43 27.08 15.75
C LYS A 819 -29.84 27.38 15.30
N ASP A 820 -30.83 27.07 16.12
CA ASP A 820 -32.22 27.41 15.77
C ASP A 820 -32.41 28.94 15.70
N VAL A 821 -32.73 29.43 14.51
CA VAL A 821 -33.03 30.84 14.23
C VAL A 821 -34.53 30.97 13.99
N ALA A 822 -35.19 31.86 14.71
CA ALA A 822 -36.62 32.08 14.59
C ALA A 822 -36.99 32.45 13.14
N ALA A 823 -38.11 31.90 12.63
CA ALA A 823 -38.59 32.16 11.26
C ALA A 823 -38.75 33.65 10.94
N ASP A 824 -39.20 34.43 11.91
CA ASP A 824 -39.40 35.87 11.77
C ASP A 824 -38.08 36.66 11.55
N VAL A 825 -36.95 36.15 12.07
CA VAL A 825 -35.65 36.79 11.87
C VAL A 825 -35.17 36.56 10.43
N LEU A 826 -35.30 35.32 9.92
CA LEU A 826 -34.95 35.00 8.55
C LEU A 826 -35.86 35.73 7.56
N LYS A 827 -37.15 35.79 7.88
CA LYS A 827 -38.15 36.55 7.09
C LYS A 827 -37.79 38.03 7.01
N SER A 828 -37.51 38.68 8.16
CA SER A 828 -37.14 40.09 8.21
C SER A 828 -35.85 40.39 7.43
N ALA A 829 -34.88 39.49 7.43
CA ALA A 829 -33.62 39.66 6.67
C ALA A 829 -33.86 39.70 5.16
N VAL A 830 -34.78 38.89 4.65
CA VAL A 830 -35.12 38.83 3.21
C VAL A 830 -36.03 40.04 2.84
N GLU A 831 -37.00 40.38 3.69
CA GLU A 831 -37.92 41.50 3.47
C GLU A 831 -37.20 42.87 3.51
N ALA A 832 -36.14 42.99 4.28
CA ALA A 832 -35.25 44.17 4.28
C ALA A 832 -34.53 44.39 2.93
N GLN A 833 -34.59 43.43 2.02
CA GLN A 833 -34.04 43.55 0.66
C GLN A 833 -35.11 43.74 -0.42
N ASP A 834 -36.30 44.15 -0.01
CA ASP A 834 -37.48 44.41 -0.90
C ASP A 834 -38.06 43.15 -1.56
N TYR A 835 -37.96 41.97 -0.93
CA TYR A 835 -38.61 40.74 -1.35
C TYR A 835 -39.70 40.33 -0.34
N GLU A 836 -40.73 39.66 -0.83
CA GLU A 836 -41.85 39.19 0.02
C GLU A 836 -41.63 37.72 0.41
N VAL A 837 -41.64 37.39 1.70
CA VAL A 837 -41.58 35.99 2.18
C VAL A 837 -42.98 35.50 2.50
N THR A 838 -43.48 34.53 1.72
CA THR A 838 -44.85 34.01 1.85
C THR A 838 -44.98 32.83 2.81
N GLY A 839 -43.89 32.17 3.14
CA GLY A 839 -43.85 31.03 4.05
C GLY A 839 -42.43 30.67 4.47
N VAL A 840 -42.29 30.04 5.63
CA VAL A 840 -41.04 29.43 6.10
C VAL A 840 -41.40 28.05 6.61
N GLU A 841 -40.76 27.03 6.02
CA GLU A 841 -40.92 25.60 6.32
C GLU A 841 -39.68 25.01 6.94
#